data_8590ab0c0352b870e9bc9936277f4c2c
#
_entry.id   8590ab0c0352b870e9bc9936277f4c2c
#
_cell.length_a   1.000
_cell.length_b   1.000
_cell.length_c   1.000
_cell.angle_alpha   90.00
_cell.angle_beta   90.00
_cell.angle_gamma   90.00
#
_symmetry.space_group_name_H-M   'P 1'
#
loop_
_entity.id
_entity.type
_entity.pdbx_description
1 polymer ?
#
loop_
_entity_poly.entity_id
_entity_poly.type
_entity_poly.pdbx_seq_one_letter_code
_entity_poly.pdbx_strand_id
1 'polypeptide(L)'
;MSIPHVQKPFFSACIFIFISISIRCQEYNYAHYDVKDGLAGATVYSETQDHDGFMWFGTETGLSRFDGTHFKNFYTSDGLPDNEIIKLFVDSKNRVWIIPFKNSICYYWKGEIHNQENDSLLKQLKISNELVSVIEDKQGNVLIAEQHRLYLISPSWKITAINNFKGLPFSVMKTGMDISGRFEIATTVVNHGFFLATVNEQKLVLNRDITSFGGNSYSSLYLKPGLEIMQKKNWLHFSYEDSSNDFKLALPDGFISMSEINDTSISFNTIHGALFFNIKSKQIIDTFLTHQTINAITEDSEGSLWLSVPGKGVYRLASGRFLNFSALLQNKTIFSIQKTDSILYAGSDNFNLFLLDTKSNTVVLRKISTGITRGRIISLIVQNKNLIAGTDNGLFRFENFIMKDSLKDFAVKSAFLNAKNKAIISASQGVYDISLFNFLRQDTIWKERSTCAYKKGDFFYIGTLNGLYTVDSAKKIAYLGKAYKIFQNRINAISEAKDGALLVATNGGGIVIYKGNKVIFNIMERNGLTSNICRNIFVTPDGLWVGTDKGLNRIIFSDTGYHIKTFTQVDGLSSDIINAIYADGNAIYVGTPEGIDFFDETRISKKSICNLRITSIIAAGNSFQVDTSDFTLQHSDNNIEVSFVGISYKSAGNISYQYRLLGSDTIWQTTSETSLNYPSLSSGKYELQLRAVNKFGVQSNLVRLKFTISKKLQEKTWFRLLFIASLIALIWLLMSYWIKIIKRRESEKSETLRKISELEQMALKSQMNPHFIFNCLNSIQHYVIDKDIIGVNDFISKFSRLIRLTLDNSSKTDISLAEETDYIKTYLELEQKRFEGKFSFEIIQEGINYNDYFIPPMILQPFVENAVRHGVRYRDDGQGKIIVKINKDVEYLICSIKDNGIGRKLSREYKSKTPVEYQSKGMELTSRRIAMFNMAHASKISIRINDLEDENHEPLGTEVIIWFPLNEIRKFKTVI
;
A
#
# COMPACT_ATOMS: atom_id res chain seq x y z
N MET A 1 -76.57 13.35 -60.07
CA MET A 1 -76.03 12.03 -59.98
C MET A 1 -74.58 12.20 -59.58
N SER A 2 -74.32 12.16 -58.29
CA SER A 2 -73.01 12.36 -57.69
C SER A 2 -72.56 11.07 -57.07
N ILE A 3 -71.39 10.63 -57.44
CA ILE A 3 -70.69 9.42 -56.92
C ILE A 3 -69.89 9.80 -55.66
N PRO A 4 -69.96 9.12 -54.51
CA PRO A 4 -69.23 9.47 -53.32
C PRO A 4 -67.81 8.97 -53.36
N HIS A 5 -66.90 9.88 -53.02
CA HIS A 5 -65.49 9.58 -52.77
C HIS A 5 -65.31 8.71 -51.51
N VAL A 6 -64.72 7.57 -51.65
CA VAL A 6 -64.26 6.74 -50.59
C VAL A 6 -62.84 7.21 -50.15
N GLN A 7 -62.71 7.78 -48.97
CA GLN A 7 -61.47 8.12 -48.36
C GLN A 7 -60.86 6.82 -47.80
N LYS A 8 -59.67 6.44 -48.28
CA LYS A 8 -58.81 5.41 -47.66
C LYS A 8 -58.07 6.00 -46.45
N PRO A 9 -58.04 5.36 -45.30
CA PRO A 9 -57.25 5.84 -44.20
C PRO A 9 -55.78 5.56 -44.47
N PHE A 10 -54.94 6.61 -44.44
CA PHE A 10 -53.47 6.52 -44.40
C PHE A 10 -53.07 5.97 -43.03
N PHE A 11 -52.69 4.71 -42.96
CA PHE A 11 -51.96 4.19 -41.81
C PHE A 11 -50.52 4.70 -41.86
N SER A 12 -50.24 5.77 -41.10
CA SER A 12 -48.90 6.26 -40.86
C SER A 12 -48.26 5.30 -39.87
N ALA A 13 -47.51 4.35 -40.37
CA ALA A 13 -46.66 3.51 -39.55
C ALA A 13 -45.48 4.37 -39.04
N CYS A 14 -45.58 4.87 -37.83
CA CYS A 14 -44.45 5.40 -37.09
C CYS A 14 -43.48 4.23 -36.78
N ILE A 15 -42.49 4.07 -37.64
CA ILE A 15 -41.32 3.27 -37.34
C ILE A 15 -40.56 4.01 -36.24
N PHE A 16 -40.79 3.63 -35.00
CA PHE A 16 -39.88 3.95 -33.91
C PHE A 16 -38.57 3.24 -34.18
N ILE A 17 -37.65 3.93 -34.83
CA ILE A 17 -36.23 3.53 -34.81
C ILE A 17 -35.76 3.67 -33.35
N PHE A 18 -35.79 2.61 -32.65
CA PHE A 18 -35.00 2.46 -31.40
C PHE A 18 -33.54 2.58 -31.81
N ILE A 19 -33.00 3.80 -31.81
CA ILE A 19 -31.58 4.01 -31.73
C ILE A 19 -31.19 3.50 -30.36
N SER A 20 -30.82 2.21 -30.27
CA SER A 20 -30.08 1.68 -29.14
C SER A 20 -28.72 2.38 -29.18
N ILE A 21 -28.62 3.51 -28.48
CA ILE A 21 -27.35 4.10 -28.11
C ILE A 21 -26.74 3.04 -27.19
N SER A 22 -25.90 2.19 -27.75
CA SER A 22 -25.02 1.32 -26.97
C SER A 22 -24.01 2.24 -26.27
N ILE A 23 -24.42 2.80 -25.14
CA ILE A 23 -23.50 3.47 -24.23
C ILE A 23 -22.58 2.34 -23.71
N ARG A 24 -21.41 2.20 -24.32
CA ARG A 24 -20.31 1.43 -23.75
C ARG A 24 -19.78 2.25 -22.57
N CYS A 25 -20.43 2.12 -21.43
CA CYS A 25 -20.03 2.79 -20.19
C CYS A 25 -19.30 1.76 -19.29
N GLN A 26 -18.32 1.09 -19.85
CA GLN A 26 -17.33 0.37 -19.07
C GLN A 26 -16.27 1.41 -18.69
N GLU A 27 -16.11 1.64 -17.41
CA GLU A 27 -15.05 2.47 -16.88
C GLU A 27 -13.98 1.57 -16.27
N TYR A 28 -12.72 1.89 -16.58
CA TYR A 28 -11.61 1.30 -15.86
C TYR A 28 -11.50 1.93 -14.49
N ASN A 29 -11.05 1.17 -13.52
CA ASN A 29 -10.69 1.72 -12.22
C ASN A 29 -9.33 2.40 -12.30
N TYR A 30 -9.33 3.68 -11.98
CA TYR A 30 -8.13 4.51 -11.95
C TYR A 30 -7.76 4.86 -10.51
N ALA A 31 -6.50 4.72 -10.16
CA ALA A 31 -5.97 5.46 -9.02
C ALA A 31 -5.79 6.92 -9.46
N HIS A 32 -6.27 7.86 -8.67
CA HIS A 32 -6.22 9.29 -8.95
C HIS A 32 -5.25 9.97 -7.99
N TYR A 33 -4.39 10.81 -8.53
CA TYR A 33 -3.42 11.59 -7.79
C TYR A 33 -3.58 13.07 -8.13
N ASP A 34 -3.80 13.89 -7.12
CA ASP A 34 -3.94 15.33 -7.26
C ASP A 34 -3.02 16.09 -6.29
N VAL A 35 -3.22 17.40 -6.17
CA VAL A 35 -2.43 18.26 -5.27
C VAL A 35 -2.57 17.81 -3.80
N LYS A 36 -3.68 17.20 -3.41
CA LYS A 36 -3.87 16.70 -2.02
C LYS A 36 -2.99 15.50 -1.72
N ASP A 37 -2.63 14.73 -2.75
CA ASP A 37 -1.72 13.59 -2.63
C ASP A 37 -0.26 14.02 -2.71
N GLY A 38 0.00 15.31 -2.96
CA GLY A 38 1.33 15.90 -2.99
C GLY A 38 1.85 16.25 -4.39
N LEU A 39 1.06 16.14 -5.46
CA LEU A 39 1.43 16.60 -6.80
C LEU A 39 1.60 18.14 -6.78
N ALA A 40 2.60 18.68 -7.48
CA ALA A 40 2.92 20.10 -7.45
C ALA A 40 1.82 20.99 -8.04
N GLY A 41 1.15 20.53 -9.09
CA GLY A 41 0.08 21.26 -9.77
C GLY A 41 -1.01 20.33 -10.33
N ALA A 42 -2.23 20.84 -10.45
CA ALA A 42 -3.37 20.07 -10.94
C ALA A 42 -3.36 19.86 -12.46
N THR A 43 -2.68 20.74 -13.21
CA THR A 43 -2.52 20.61 -14.66
C THR A 43 -1.15 20.02 -14.96
N VAL A 44 -1.13 18.79 -15.46
CA VAL A 44 0.11 18.11 -15.89
C VAL A 44 0.22 18.21 -17.41
N TYR A 45 1.33 18.74 -17.89
CA TYR A 45 1.60 18.93 -19.33
C TYR A 45 2.39 17.77 -19.93
N SER A 46 3.25 17.16 -19.15
CA SER A 46 4.14 16.08 -19.62
C SER A 46 4.48 15.12 -18.49
N GLU A 47 4.60 13.85 -18.83
CA GLU A 47 4.96 12.78 -17.92
C GLU A 47 5.98 11.84 -18.55
N THR A 48 6.88 11.32 -17.74
CA THR A 48 7.89 10.36 -18.20
C THR A 48 8.39 9.52 -17.03
N GLN A 49 8.92 8.33 -17.33
CA GLN A 49 9.60 7.49 -16.35
C GLN A 49 11.10 7.51 -16.59
N ASP A 50 11.88 7.72 -15.52
CA ASP A 50 13.33 7.61 -15.61
C ASP A 50 13.80 6.14 -15.52
N HIS A 51 15.09 5.89 -15.79
CA HIS A 51 15.66 4.53 -15.77
C HIS A 51 15.77 3.96 -14.34
N ASP A 52 15.69 4.81 -13.32
CA ASP A 52 15.63 4.39 -11.92
C ASP A 52 14.23 3.90 -11.54
N GLY A 53 13.24 4.25 -12.35
CA GLY A 53 11.86 3.84 -12.22
C GLY A 53 10.94 4.92 -11.66
N PHE A 54 11.44 6.11 -11.29
CA PHE A 54 10.60 7.21 -10.84
C PHE A 54 9.74 7.75 -11.99
N MET A 55 8.48 8.06 -11.68
CA MET A 55 7.64 8.86 -12.58
C MET A 55 7.88 10.35 -12.34
N TRP A 56 8.00 11.09 -13.41
CA TRP A 56 8.16 12.54 -13.40
C TRP A 56 6.99 13.21 -14.07
N PHE A 57 6.50 14.30 -13.46
CA PHE A 57 5.36 15.06 -13.93
C PHE A 57 5.73 16.54 -14.01
N GLY A 58 5.70 17.09 -15.22
CA GLY A 58 5.82 18.53 -15.48
C GLY A 58 4.47 19.19 -15.33
N THR A 59 4.33 20.11 -14.37
CA THR A 59 3.07 20.75 -14.04
C THR A 59 3.11 22.27 -14.25
N GLU A 60 1.96 22.90 -14.13
CA GLU A 60 1.81 24.36 -14.19
C GLU A 60 2.51 25.10 -13.04
N THR A 61 2.82 24.43 -11.93
CA THR A 61 3.34 25.06 -10.71
C THR A 61 4.61 24.43 -10.17
N GLY A 62 5.18 23.41 -10.80
CA GLY A 62 6.41 22.74 -10.40
C GLY A 62 6.67 21.45 -11.14
N LEU A 63 7.78 20.82 -10.81
CA LEU A 63 8.15 19.49 -11.26
C LEU A 63 7.96 18.49 -10.13
N SER A 64 7.21 17.44 -10.35
CA SER A 64 6.99 16.38 -9.36
C SER A 64 7.72 15.10 -9.76
N ARG A 65 8.35 14.44 -8.79
CA ARG A 65 8.88 13.09 -8.91
C ARG A 65 8.13 12.17 -7.96
N PHE A 66 7.61 11.06 -8.47
CA PHE A 66 6.82 10.09 -7.73
C PHE A 66 7.55 8.74 -7.61
N ASP A 67 7.62 8.19 -6.42
CA ASP A 67 8.30 6.93 -6.13
C ASP A 67 7.36 5.71 -6.04
N GLY A 68 6.06 5.93 -6.20
CA GLY A 68 5.00 4.94 -6.01
C GLY A 68 4.20 5.14 -4.73
N THR A 69 4.68 5.97 -3.81
CA THR A 69 4.02 6.29 -2.54
C THR A 69 3.99 7.79 -2.23
N HIS A 70 5.07 8.52 -2.54
CA HIS A 70 5.21 9.93 -2.20
C HIS A 70 5.67 10.74 -3.39
N PHE A 71 5.21 12.00 -3.45
CA PHE A 71 5.71 13.00 -4.36
C PHE A 71 6.84 13.81 -3.71
N LYS A 72 7.91 14.02 -4.47
CA LYS A 72 8.93 15.04 -4.19
C LYS A 72 8.82 16.11 -5.25
N ASN A 73 8.59 17.34 -4.83
CA ASN A 73 8.42 18.48 -5.72
C ASN A 73 9.68 19.33 -5.80
N PHE A 74 9.89 19.93 -6.96
CA PHE A 74 10.97 20.85 -7.24
C PHE A 74 10.40 22.14 -7.82
N TYR A 75 11.00 23.24 -7.41
CA TYR A 75 10.57 24.60 -7.73
C TYR A 75 11.77 25.47 -8.16
N THR A 76 11.51 26.73 -8.47
CA THR A 76 12.58 27.69 -8.77
C THR A 76 13.59 27.84 -7.62
N SER A 77 13.17 27.65 -6.38
CA SER A 77 14.05 27.57 -5.20
C SER A 77 15.05 26.41 -5.25
N ASP A 78 14.74 25.35 -5.99
CA ASP A 78 15.57 24.17 -6.14
C ASP A 78 16.43 24.22 -7.41
N GLY A 79 16.34 25.31 -8.17
CA GLY A 79 17.14 25.56 -9.38
C GLY A 79 16.38 25.41 -10.70
N LEU A 80 15.05 25.24 -10.70
CA LEU A 80 14.27 25.31 -11.93
C LEU A 80 14.30 26.76 -12.48
N PRO A 81 14.44 26.94 -13.80
CA PRO A 81 14.35 28.26 -14.43
C PRO A 81 12.95 28.87 -14.36
N ASP A 82 11.91 28.04 -14.28
CA ASP A 82 10.52 28.39 -14.13
C ASP A 82 9.77 27.23 -13.46
N ASN A 83 8.67 27.53 -12.80
CA ASN A 83 7.81 26.53 -12.20
C ASN A 83 6.87 25.85 -13.22
N GLU A 84 6.51 26.51 -14.31
CA GLU A 84 5.67 25.93 -15.36
C GLU A 84 6.51 25.03 -16.27
N ILE A 85 6.32 23.72 -16.20
CA ILE A 85 7.12 22.72 -16.91
C ILE A 85 6.31 22.08 -18.02
N ILE A 86 6.69 22.37 -19.27
CA ILE A 86 5.90 21.98 -20.45
C ILE A 86 6.27 20.60 -20.98
N LYS A 87 7.57 20.24 -20.99
CA LYS A 87 8.03 18.96 -21.54
C LYS A 87 9.15 18.35 -20.71
N LEU A 88 9.16 17.02 -20.69
CA LEU A 88 10.17 16.20 -20.05
C LEU A 88 10.75 15.21 -21.08
N PHE A 89 12.02 14.90 -20.92
CA PHE A 89 12.68 13.86 -21.73
C PHE A 89 13.76 13.19 -20.87
N VAL A 90 13.88 11.86 -20.93
CA VAL A 90 14.91 11.10 -20.22
C VAL A 90 15.91 10.56 -21.23
N ASP A 91 17.18 10.87 -21.05
CA ASP A 91 18.25 10.38 -21.93
C ASP A 91 18.88 9.07 -21.41
N SER A 92 19.72 8.45 -22.23
CA SER A 92 20.40 7.18 -21.94
C SER A 92 21.30 7.21 -20.69
N LYS A 93 21.73 8.40 -20.24
CA LYS A 93 22.50 8.62 -19.01
C LYS A 93 21.62 8.85 -17.78
N ASN A 94 20.31 8.68 -17.94
CA ASN A 94 19.32 8.92 -16.89
C ASN A 94 19.24 10.38 -16.43
N ARG A 95 19.51 11.35 -17.32
CA ARG A 95 19.23 12.75 -17.07
C ARG A 95 17.79 13.04 -17.48
N VAL A 96 17.04 13.67 -16.60
CA VAL A 96 15.69 14.13 -16.90
C VAL A 96 15.80 15.57 -17.42
N TRP A 97 15.74 15.74 -18.72
CA TRP A 97 15.72 17.04 -19.39
C TRP A 97 14.36 17.70 -19.17
N ILE A 98 14.38 18.96 -18.81
CA ILE A 98 13.23 19.74 -18.39
C ILE A 98 13.14 20.99 -19.26
N ILE A 99 12.02 21.10 -19.98
CA ILE A 99 11.69 22.28 -20.77
C ILE A 99 10.60 23.06 -20.03
N PRO A 100 10.94 24.18 -19.37
CA PRO A 100 9.98 25.06 -18.75
C PRO A 100 9.28 25.94 -19.79
N PHE A 101 8.24 26.64 -19.39
CA PHE A 101 7.55 27.65 -20.25
C PHE A 101 8.48 28.82 -20.63
N LYS A 102 9.31 29.26 -19.72
CA LYS A 102 10.36 30.23 -20.00
C LYS A 102 11.35 29.65 -21.03
N ASN A 103 11.79 30.46 -22.00
CA ASN A 103 12.80 30.06 -23.00
C ASN A 103 14.14 29.73 -22.34
N SER A 104 14.21 28.58 -21.74
CA SER A 104 15.35 28.06 -21.00
C SER A 104 15.31 26.54 -20.98
N ILE A 105 16.40 25.90 -20.57
CA ILE A 105 16.50 24.46 -20.42
C ILE A 105 17.30 24.13 -19.17
N CYS A 106 16.90 23.08 -18.48
CA CYS A 106 17.67 22.49 -17.40
C CYS A 106 17.50 20.97 -17.42
N TYR A 107 18.29 20.28 -16.60
CA TYR A 107 18.08 18.84 -16.40
C TYR A 107 18.31 18.47 -14.93
N TYR A 108 17.58 17.48 -14.47
CA TYR A 108 17.82 16.83 -13.18
C TYR A 108 18.81 15.67 -13.39
N TRP A 109 19.84 15.62 -12.56
CA TRP A 109 20.81 14.54 -12.55
C TRP A 109 21.44 14.36 -11.17
N LYS A 110 21.50 13.14 -10.68
CA LYS A 110 22.16 12.76 -9.43
C LYS A 110 21.74 13.56 -8.19
N GLY A 111 20.48 13.93 -8.11
CA GLY A 111 19.95 14.63 -6.94
C GLY A 111 19.80 16.13 -7.09
N GLU A 112 20.38 16.72 -8.14
CA GLU A 112 20.47 18.16 -8.35
C GLU A 112 19.87 18.59 -9.70
N ILE A 113 19.38 19.83 -9.75
CA ILE A 113 18.96 20.49 -10.98
C ILE A 113 20.14 21.31 -11.53
N HIS A 114 20.52 20.95 -12.75
CA HIS A 114 21.55 21.64 -13.52
C HIS A 114 20.88 22.62 -14.47
N ASN A 115 21.24 23.88 -14.36
CA ASN A 115 20.70 24.99 -15.15
C ASN A 115 21.84 25.88 -15.73
N GLN A 116 21.47 26.96 -16.42
CA GLN A 116 22.45 27.86 -17.01
C GLN A 116 23.32 28.59 -15.99
N GLU A 117 22.99 28.61 -14.71
CA GLU A 117 23.78 29.27 -13.66
C GLU A 117 24.87 28.37 -13.10
N ASN A 118 24.58 27.07 -12.97
CA ASN A 118 25.46 26.11 -12.29
C ASN A 118 26.15 25.11 -13.25
N ASP A 119 25.71 25.02 -14.54
CA ASP A 119 26.25 24.07 -15.52
C ASP A 119 26.98 24.79 -16.66
N SER A 120 28.26 24.45 -16.88
CA SER A 120 29.12 25.07 -17.87
C SER A 120 28.73 24.78 -19.33
N LEU A 121 28.05 23.62 -19.59
CA LEU A 121 27.52 23.28 -20.89
C LEU A 121 26.27 24.11 -21.18
N LEU A 122 25.32 24.15 -20.25
CA LEU A 122 24.08 24.90 -20.44
C LEU A 122 24.32 26.40 -20.59
N LYS A 123 25.39 26.97 -19.98
CA LYS A 123 25.84 28.35 -20.19
C LYS A 123 26.16 28.69 -21.65
N GLN A 124 26.56 27.69 -22.44
CA GLN A 124 26.89 27.89 -23.84
C GLN A 124 25.67 27.93 -24.75
N LEU A 125 24.52 27.42 -24.28
CA LEU A 125 23.28 27.44 -25.02
C LEU A 125 22.65 28.83 -24.93
N LYS A 126 22.55 29.50 -26.09
CA LYS A 126 21.91 30.81 -26.20
C LYS A 126 20.45 30.59 -26.68
N ILE A 127 19.60 30.12 -25.78
CA ILE A 127 18.19 29.86 -26.07
C ILE A 127 17.46 31.20 -26.15
N SER A 128 16.86 31.48 -27.31
CA SER A 128 16.19 32.76 -27.59
C SER A 128 14.73 32.58 -28.02
N ASN A 129 14.35 31.37 -28.43
CA ASN A 129 13.02 31.03 -28.93
C ASN A 129 12.43 29.88 -28.12
N GLU A 130 11.16 29.59 -28.39
CA GLU A 130 10.48 28.43 -27.80
C GLU A 130 11.20 27.12 -28.15
N LEU A 131 11.34 26.27 -27.14
CA LEU A 131 11.91 24.94 -27.28
C LEU A 131 10.83 23.95 -27.77
N VAL A 132 11.09 23.36 -28.92
CA VAL A 132 10.21 22.38 -29.51
C VAL A 132 10.34 21.01 -28.81
N SER A 133 11.58 20.53 -28.61
CA SER A 133 11.85 19.21 -28.03
C SER A 133 13.32 19.03 -27.66
N VAL A 134 13.54 17.98 -26.84
CA VAL A 134 14.84 17.34 -26.63
C VAL A 134 14.68 15.87 -26.98
N ILE A 135 15.60 15.31 -27.77
CA ILE A 135 15.65 13.89 -28.14
C ILE A 135 17.10 13.41 -28.20
N GLU A 136 17.32 12.12 -28.10
CA GLU A 136 18.65 11.48 -28.15
C GLU A 136 18.72 10.42 -29.26
N ASP A 137 19.80 10.37 -30.00
CA ASP A 137 20.03 9.33 -31.04
C ASP A 137 20.68 8.05 -30.46
N LYS A 138 20.79 7.01 -31.31
CA LYS A 138 21.40 5.73 -30.88
C LYS A 138 22.88 5.84 -30.52
N GLN A 139 23.54 6.91 -30.90
CA GLN A 139 24.93 7.20 -30.59
C GLN A 139 25.10 7.97 -29.28
N GLY A 140 23.99 8.36 -28.66
CA GLY A 140 23.99 9.16 -27.40
C GLY A 140 24.22 10.66 -27.65
N ASN A 141 24.03 11.15 -28.89
CA ASN A 141 23.98 12.58 -29.15
C ASN A 141 22.60 13.12 -28.72
N VAL A 142 22.57 14.24 -28.02
CA VAL A 142 21.33 14.92 -27.62
C VAL A 142 21.08 16.10 -28.56
N LEU A 143 19.91 16.12 -29.18
CA LEU A 143 19.44 17.24 -29.99
C LEU A 143 18.45 18.08 -29.18
N ILE A 144 18.78 19.35 -28.99
CA ILE A 144 17.90 20.37 -28.42
C ILE A 144 17.39 21.20 -29.60
N ALA A 145 16.09 21.20 -29.82
CA ALA A 145 15.44 21.91 -30.91
C ALA A 145 14.71 23.16 -30.40
N GLU A 146 15.19 24.33 -30.76
CA GLU A 146 14.43 25.58 -30.74
C GLU A 146 13.61 25.71 -32.03
N GLN A 147 12.65 26.63 -32.03
CA GLN A 147 11.87 26.92 -33.23
C GLN A 147 12.74 27.27 -34.44
N HIS A 148 13.83 28.02 -34.26
CA HIS A 148 14.66 28.49 -35.38
C HIS A 148 16.13 28.05 -35.29
N ARG A 149 16.48 27.12 -34.43
CA ARG A 149 17.86 26.67 -34.20
C ARG A 149 17.87 25.25 -33.65
N LEU A 150 18.91 24.51 -34.00
CA LEU A 150 19.19 23.20 -33.42
C LEU A 150 20.51 23.22 -32.69
N TYR A 151 20.58 22.64 -31.51
CA TYR A 151 21.82 22.34 -30.80
C TYR A 151 22.04 20.84 -30.75
N LEU A 152 23.14 20.39 -31.32
CA LEU A 152 23.58 18.99 -31.22
C LEU A 152 24.67 18.91 -30.15
N ILE A 153 24.43 18.09 -29.13
CA ILE A 153 25.36 17.84 -28.02
C ILE A 153 25.89 16.42 -28.17
N SER A 154 27.17 16.27 -28.43
CA SER A 154 27.78 14.96 -28.51
C SER A 154 27.94 14.28 -27.13
N PRO A 155 28.18 12.94 -27.08
CA PRO A 155 28.49 12.24 -25.80
C PRO A 155 29.72 12.82 -25.07
N SER A 156 30.65 13.46 -25.82
CA SER A 156 31.83 14.16 -25.29
C SER A 156 31.56 15.61 -24.88
N TRP A 157 30.28 16.02 -24.79
CA TRP A 157 29.87 17.37 -24.40
C TRP A 157 30.28 18.51 -25.34
N LYS A 158 30.55 18.21 -26.60
CA LYS A 158 30.75 19.21 -27.64
C LYS A 158 29.41 19.67 -28.21
N ILE A 159 29.15 20.98 -28.15
CA ILE A 159 27.97 21.60 -28.73
C ILE A 159 28.22 22.06 -30.14
N THR A 160 27.30 21.76 -31.04
CA THR A 160 27.25 22.32 -32.39
C THR A 160 25.88 22.95 -32.63
N ALA A 161 25.86 24.21 -33.04
CA ALA A 161 24.66 24.94 -33.37
C ALA A 161 24.40 24.96 -34.88
N ILE A 162 23.16 24.62 -35.28
CA ILE A 162 22.70 24.69 -36.67
C ILE A 162 21.62 25.79 -36.74
N ASN A 163 21.95 26.89 -37.42
CA ASN A 163 21.08 28.10 -37.41
C ASN A 163 20.40 28.35 -38.74
N ASN A 164 20.85 27.70 -39.83
CA ASN A 164 20.27 27.89 -41.16
C ASN A 164 20.48 26.62 -42.05
N PHE A 165 19.72 26.56 -43.12
CA PHE A 165 19.90 25.57 -44.20
C PHE A 165 20.46 26.32 -45.42
N LYS A 166 21.75 26.09 -45.73
CA LYS A 166 22.43 26.74 -46.87
C LYS A 166 22.26 28.27 -46.89
N GLY A 167 22.29 28.90 -45.70
CA GLY A 167 22.11 30.36 -45.57
C GLY A 167 20.66 30.82 -45.40
N LEU A 168 19.68 29.95 -45.56
CA LEU A 168 18.23 30.26 -45.40
C LEU A 168 17.76 29.92 -44.00
N PRO A 169 16.93 30.75 -43.38
CA PRO A 169 16.31 30.44 -42.09
C PRO A 169 15.30 29.29 -42.22
N PHE A 170 15.19 28.50 -41.15
CA PHE A 170 14.25 27.40 -41.06
C PHE A 170 13.42 27.51 -39.75
N SER A 171 12.31 26.82 -39.67
CA SER A 171 11.53 26.70 -38.46
C SER A 171 11.22 25.23 -38.19
N VAL A 172 11.61 24.72 -36.99
CA VAL A 172 11.35 23.34 -36.54
C VAL A 172 9.91 23.25 -36.07
N MET A 173 9.24 22.21 -36.52
CA MET A 173 7.85 21.90 -36.13
C MET A 173 7.80 20.69 -35.22
N LYS A 174 8.56 19.66 -35.54
CA LYS A 174 8.63 18.41 -34.80
C LYS A 174 9.97 17.75 -35.00
N THR A 175 10.37 16.95 -34.02
CA THR A 175 11.54 16.10 -34.11
C THR A 175 11.18 14.63 -33.84
N GLY A 176 11.90 13.73 -34.41
CA GLY A 176 11.76 12.27 -34.24
C GLY A 176 13.02 11.57 -34.70
N MET A 177 12.90 10.26 -34.95
CA MET A 177 13.98 9.43 -35.44
C MET A 177 13.58 8.72 -36.72
N ASP A 178 14.52 8.62 -37.68
CA ASP A 178 14.38 7.72 -38.80
C ASP A 178 14.68 6.25 -38.43
N ILE A 179 14.46 5.30 -39.32
CA ILE A 179 14.72 3.87 -39.09
C ILE A 179 16.20 3.56 -38.77
N SER A 180 17.10 4.39 -39.25
CA SER A 180 18.53 4.25 -38.96
C SER A 180 18.88 4.75 -37.56
N GLY A 181 17.92 5.41 -36.86
CA GLY A 181 18.12 6.04 -35.56
C GLY A 181 18.87 7.36 -35.64
N ARG A 182 18.78 8.05 -36.79
CA ARG A 182 19.25 9.43 -36.94
C ARG A 182 18.13 10.41 -36.65
N PHE A 183 18.46 11.63 -36.23
CA PHE A 183 17.46 12.68 -36.01
C PHE A 183 16.72 13.02 -37.29
N GLU A 184 15.42 12.88 -37.25
CA GLU A 184 14.48 13.33 -38.27
C GLU A 184 13.72 14.56 -37.81
N ILE A 185 13.61 15.55 -38.65
CA ILE A 185 13.09 16.86 -38.30
C ILE A 185 12.07 17.28 -39.36
N ALA A 186 10.84 17.54 -38.91
CA ALA A 186 9.88 18.25 -39.74
C ALA A 186 10.13 19.75 -39.65
N THR A 187 10.44 20.41 -40.73
CA THR A 187 10.83 21.80 -40.75
C THR A 187 10.25 22.55 -41.93
N THR A 188 10.06 23.85 -41.77
CA THR A 188 9.79 24.77 -42.86
C THR A 188 11.10 25.49 -43.21
N VAL A 189 11.36 25.66 -44.49
CA VAL A 189 12.46 26.50 -44.98
C VAL A 189 11.88 27.67 -45.76
N VAL A 190 12.30 28.84 -45.41
CA VAL A 190 11.77 30.10 -46.04
C VAL A 190 11.89 30.01 -47.59
N ASN A 191 10.79 30.29 -48.27
CA ASN A 191 10.64 30.23 -49.75
C ASN A 191 10.79 28.84 -50.39
N HIS A 192 10.94 27.77 -49.61
CA HIS A 192 11.13 26.38 -50.11
C HIS A 192 9.97 25.46 -49.75
N GLY A 193 9.23 25.72 -48.64
CA GLY A 193 8.06 24.91 -48.19
C GLY A 193 8.37 24.04 -46.98
N PHE A 194 7.67 22.89 -46.86
CA PHE A 194 7.78 21.96 -45.71
C PHE A 194 8.56 20.74 -46.12
N PHE A 195 9.47 20.34 -45.22
CA PHE A 195 10.38 19.22 -45.47
C PHE A 195 10.51 18.32 -44.24
N LEU A 196 10.71 17.03 -44.50
CA LEU A 196 11.40 16.15 -43.60
C LEU A 196 12.91 16.24 -43.90
N ALA A 197 13.66 16.47 -42.86
CA ALA A 197 15.10 16.64 -42.91
C ALA A 197 15.80 15.76 -41.89
N THR A 198 17.04 15.41 -42.15
CA THR A 198 17.92 14.74 -41.16
C THR A 198 19.09 15.61 -40.82
N VAL A 199 19.64 15.42 -39.61
CA VAL A 199 20.93 16.01 -39.22
C VAL A 199 22.03 15.03 -39.63
N ASN A 200 22.87 15.44 -40.58
CA ASN A 200 24.01 14.67 -41.06
C ASN A 200 25.27 15.54 -40.99
N GLU A 201 26.37 15.02 -40.42
CA GLU A 201 27.64 15.74 -40.29
C GLU A 201 27.49 17.17 -39.77
N GLN A 202 26.64 17.38 -38.75
CA GLN A 202 26.34 18.70 -38.15
C GLN A 202 25.64 19.68 -39.09
N LYS A 203 25.02 19.22 -40.15
CA LYS A 203 24.23 20.01 -41.12
C LYS A 203 22.83 19.44 -41.25
N LEU A 204 21.88 20.34 -41.55
CA LEU A 204 20.53 19.95 -41.91
C LEU A 204 20.52 19.51 -43.40
N VAL A 205 20.01 18.32 -43.67
CA VAL A 205 19.83 17.75 -45.01
C VAL A 205 18.36 17.54 -45.26
N LEU A 206 17.79 18.20 -46.27
CA LEU A 206 16.39 18.00 -46.68
C LEU A 206 16.24 16.67 -47.41
N ASN A 207 15.38 15.78 -46.93
CA ASN A 207 15.17 14.44 -47.48
C ASN A 207 13.94 14.37 -48.37
N ARG A 208 12.81 14.90 -47.91
CA ARG A 208 11.53 14.77 -48.59
C ARG A 208 10.71 16.07 -48.47
N ASP A 209 10.18 16.52 -49.62
CA ASP A 209 9.22 17.61 -49.64
C ASP A 209 7.84 17.11 -49.20
N ILE A 210 7.31 17.70 -48.14
CA ILE A 210 6.00 17.40 -47.61
C ILE A 210 5.02 18.58 -47.77
N THR A 211 5.35 19.57 -48.58
CA THR A 211 4.54 20.79 -48.85
C THR A 211 3.14 20.43 -49.32
N SER A 212 3.00 19.35 -50.11
CA SER A 212 1.69 18.88 -50.62
C SER A 212 0.71 18.47 -49.52
N PHE A 213 1.23 18.15 -48.34
CA PHE A 213 0.41 17.93 -47.16
C PHE A 213 0.03 19.24 -46.45
N GLY A 214 0.58 20.36 -46.91
CA GLY A 214 0.48 21.67 -46.30
C GLY A 214 -0.80 22.46 -46.56
N GLY A 215 -1.27 22.97 -45.56
CA GLY A 215 -2.19 24.10 -45.34
C GLY A 215 -2.05 24.49 -43.87
N ASN A 216 -2.36 25.67 -43.48
CA ASN A 216 -2.06 26.33 -42.20
C ASN A 216 -2.41 25.62 -40.87
N SER A 217 -2.45 24.28 -40.82
CA SER A 217 -2.90 23.51 -39.65
C SER A 217 -2.11 22.19 -39.51
N TYR A 218 -0.80 22.27 -39.22
CA TYR A 218 -0.08 21.11 -38.73
C TYR A 218 -0.11 21.07 -37.21
N SER A 219 -1.28 20.95 -36.65
CA SER A 219 -1.43 20.85 -35.22
C SER A 219 -0.89 19.52 -34.64
N SER A 220 -0.66 18.49 -35.49
CA SER A 220 -0.22 17.20 -35.01
C SER A 220 0.57 16.42 -36.06
N LEU A 221 1.85 16.39 -35.86
CA LEU A 221 2.79 15.53 -36.57
C LEU A 221 3.42 14.57 -35.56
N TYR A 222 3.50 13.29 -35.91
CA TYR A 222 4.16 12.27 -35.14
C TYR A 222 5.19 11.57 -36.00
N LEU A 223 6.41 11.52 -35.53
CA LEU A 223 7.55 10.90 -36.22
C LEU A 223 8.10 9.75 -35.36
N LYS A 224 8.03 8.55 -35.90
CA LYS A 224 8.59 7.33 -35.34
C LYS A 224 9.37 6.60 -36.40
N PRO A 225 10.43 5.85 -36.09
CA PRO A 225 11.16 5.06 -37.07
C PRO A 225 10.22 4.25 -37.99
N GLY A 226 10.24 4.56 -39.29
CA GLY A 226 9.42 3.90 -40.32
C GLY A 226 7.93 4.25 -40.33
N LEU A 227 7.47 5.19 -39.50
CA LEU A 227 6.08 5.64 -39.48
C LEU A 227 5.99 7.13 -39.25
N GLU A 228 5.33 7.81 -40.15
CA GLU A 228 4.96 9.21 -40.04
C GLU A 228 3.44 9.35 -39.99
N ILE A 229 2.92 10.13 -39.07
CA ILE A 229 1.50 10.44 -39.01
C ILE A 229 1.34 11.95 -39.16
N MET A 230 0.61 12.37 -40.15
CA MET A 230 0.38 13.77 -40.46
C MET A 230 -1.11 14.08 -40.47
N GLN A 231 -1.50 15.11 -39.76
CA GLN A 231 -2.87 15.61 -39.83
C GLN A 231 -3.04 16.53 -41.05
N LYS A 232 -4.04 16.23 -41.86
CA LYS A 232 -4.48 17.12 -42.94
C LYS A 232 -5.99 17.30 -42.88
N LYS A 233 -6.45 18.49 -42.53
CA LYS A 233 -7.88 18.75 -42.28
C LYS A 233 -8.44 17.73 -41.27
N ASN A 234 -9.49 17.02 -41.63
CA ASN A 234 -10.19 16.04 -40.79
C ASN A 234 -9.64 14.60 -40.90
N TRP A 235 -8.43 14.45 -41.40
CA TRP A 235 -7.81 13.13 -41.59
C TRP A 235 -6.40 13.06 -40.99
N LEU A 236 -6.07 11.91 -40.42
CA LEU A 236 -4.73 11.50 -40.11
C LEU A 236 -4.21 10.61 -41.24
N HIS A 237 -3.09 11.00 -41.84
CA HIS A 237 -2.41 10.26 -42.88
C HIS A 237 -1.26 9.49 -42.23
N PHE A 238 -1.31 8.18 -42.33
CA PHE A 238 -0.27 7.28 -41.92
C PHE A 238 0.59 6.95 -43.15
N SER A 239 1.84 7.38 -43.14
CA SER A 239 2.82 7.09 -44.18
C SER A 239 3.89 6.18 -43.61
N TYR A 240 4.02 5.03 -44.19
CA TYR A 240 5.09 4.08 -43.90
C TYR A 240 6.22 4.23 -44.93
N GLU A 241 7.42 3.84 -44.55
CA GLU A 241 8.56 3.83 -45.51
C GLU A 241 8.26 2.96 -46.72
N ASP A 242 7.56 1.83 -46.52
CA ASP A 242 6.93 1.06 -47.58
C ASP A 242 5.52 1.63 -47.82
N SER A 243 5.42 2.50 -48.85
CA SER A 243 4.16 3.21 -49.18
C SER A 243 2.95 2.29 -49.45
N SER A 244 3.19 0.98 -49.66
CA SER A 244 2.12 -0.04 -49.83
C SER A 244 1.21 -0.16 -48.62
N ASN A 245 1.65 0.27 -47.45
CA ASN A 245 0.92 0.22 -46.19
C ASN A 245 0.23 1.52 -45.79
N ASP A 246 0.39 2.59 -46.58
CA ASP A 246 -0.22 3.89 -46.31
C ASP A 246 -1.75 3.80 -46.20
N PHE A 247 -2.30 4.55 -45.26
CA PHE A 247 -3.73 4.64 -45.08
C PHE A 247 -4.13 5.96 -44.45
N LYS A 248 -5.44 6.23 -44.41
CA LYS A 248 -6.03 7.41 -43.82
C LYS A 248 -7.02 7.01 -42.74
N LEU A 249 -6.98 7.71 -41.62
CA LEU A 249 -7.95 7.58 -40.54
C LEU A 249 -8.68 8.93 -40.39
N ALA A 250 -9.97 8.88 -40.18
CA ALA A 250 -10.72 10.11 -39.84
C ALA A 250 -10.19 10.67 -38.52
N LEU A 251 -9.98 11.98 -38.46
CA LEU A 251 -9.55 12.67 -37.25
C LEU A 251 -10.55 12.41 -36.14
N PRO A 252 -10.15 11.89 -34.98
CA PRO A 252 -11.05 11.74 -33.84
C PRO A 252 -11.64 13.06 -33.41
N ASP A 253 -12.90 13.05 -32.98
CA ASP A 253 -13.57 14.25 -32.48
C ASP A 253 -12.87 14.83 -31.25
N GLY A 254 -12.69 16.16 -31.24
CA GLY A 254 -11.99 16.83 -30.16
C GLY A 254 -10.50 16.47 -30.03
N PHE A 255 -9.86 16.04 -31.11
CA PHE A 255 -8.44 15.65 -31.12
C PHE A 255 -7.51 16.80 -30.67
N ILE A 256 -6.58 16.47 -29.75
CA ILE A 256 -5.61 17.38 -29.16
C ILE A 256 -4.18 17.02 -29.57
N SER A 257 -3.76 15.78 -29.32
CA SER A 257 -2.38 15.33 -29.49
C SER A 257 -2.27 13.82 -29.70
N MET A 258 -1.07 13.36 -30.01
CA MET A 258 -0.71 11.94 -30.06
C MET A 258 0.38 11.64 -29.05
N SER A 259 0.27 10.51 -28.37
CA SER A 259 1.31 9.97 -27.47
C SER A 259 1.71 8.59 -27.94
N GLU A 260 3.00 8.31 -27.93
CA GLU A 260 3.50 6.94 -28.08
C GLU A 260 3.29 6.17 -26.78
N ILE A 261 2.73 4.98 -26.89
CA ILE A 261 2.53 4.10 -25.74
C ILE A 261 3.60 3.01 -25.75
N ASN A 262 3.70 2.32 -26.88
CA ASN A 262 4.72 1.30 -27.11
C ASN A 262 4.93 1.10 -28.62
N ASP A 263 5.78 0.15 -29.00
CA ASP A 263 6.12 -0.12 -30.40
C ASP A 263 4.95 -0.42 -31.33
N THR A 264 3.82 -0.86 -30.80
CA THR A 264 2.67 -1.29 -31.59
C THR A 264 1.44 -0.41 -31.41
N SER A 265 1.47 0.54 -30.48
CA SER A 265 0.28 1.31 -30.10
C SER A 265 0.60 2.78 -29.86
N ILE A 266 -0.29 3.64 -30.36
CA ILE A 266 -0.31 5.08 -30.10
C ILE A 266 -1.64 5.47 -29.48
N SER A 267 -1.67 6.55 -28.74
CA SER A 267 -2.90 7.17 -28.25
C SER A 267 -3.22 8.43 -29.02
N PHE A 268 -4.49 8.57 -29.41
CA PHE A 268 -5.06 9.86 -29.80
C PHE A 268 -5.72 10.49 -28.57
N ASN A 269 -5.12 11.55 -28.07
CA ASN A 269 -5.61 12.28 -26.92
C ASN A 269 -6.67 13.29 -27.38
N THR A 270 -7.85 13.27 -26.77
CA THR A 270 -8.97 14.10 -27.18
C THR A 270 -9.59 14.80 -25.97
N ILE A 271 -10.53 15.74 -26.22
CA ILE A 271 -11.35 16.31 -25.16
C ILE A 271 -12.37 15.31 -24.58
N HIS A 272 -12.55 14.16 -25.24
CA HIS A 272 -13.49 13.10 -24.88
C HIS A 272 -12.79 11.81 -24.40
N GLY A 273 -11.52 11.89 -24.04
CA GLY A 273 -10.73 10.73 -23.60
C GLY A 273 -9.55 10.40 -24.48
N ALA A 274 -8.90 9.29 -24.18
CA ALA A 274 -7.79 8.76 -24.97
C ALA A 274 -8.25 7.55 -25.79
N LEU A 275 -7.97 7.53 -27.08
CA LEU A 275 -8.27 6.45 -28.00
C LEU A 275 -6.99 5.67 -28.33
N PHE A 276 -6.93 4.41 -27.92
CA PHE A 276 -5.79 3.57 -28.21
C PHE A 276 -5.89 2.94 -29.59
N PHE A 277 -4.94 3.26 -30.41
CA PHE A 277 -4.86 2.78 -31.79
C PHE A 277 -3.72 1.80 -31.94
N ASN A 278 -4.01 0.59 -32.42
CA ASN A 278 -2.98 -0.40 -32.73
C ASN A 278 -2.54 -0.22 -34.18
N ILE A 279 -1.24 0.04 -34.35
CA ILE A 279 -0.64 0.35 -35.66
C ILE A 279 -0.73 -0.87 -36.61
N LYS A 280 -0.56 -2.10 -36.09
CA LYS A 280 -0.56 -3.33 -36.88
C LYS A 280 -1.96 -3.71 -37.39
N SER A 281 -2.95 -3.68 -36.47
CA SER A 281 -4.34 -4.00 -36.84
C SER A 281 -5.07 -2.85 -37.49
N LYS A 282 -4.50 -1.64 -37.47
CA LYS A 282 -5.10 -0.40 -38.00
C LYS A 282 -6.48 -0.08 -37.40
N GLN A 283 -6.66 -0.40 -36.08
CA GLN A 283 -7.94 -0.25 -35.38
C GLN A 283 -7.76 0.41 -34.02
N ILE A 284 -8.79 1.15 -33.59
CA ILE A 284 -8.92 1.58 -32.21
C ILE A 284 -9.28 0.33 -31.39
N ILE A 285 -8.42 -0.04 -30.46
CA ILE A 285 -8.54 -1.25 -29.65
C ILE A 285 -9.14 -0.97 -28.27
N ASP A 286 -9.04 0.28 -27.78
CA ASP A 286 -9.54 0.64 -26.46
C ASP A 286 -9.74 2.15 -26.33
N THR A 287 -10.50 2.57 -25.31
CA THR A 287 -10.77 3.99 -24.99
C THR A 287 -10.70 4.19 -23.48
N PHE A 288 -10.10 5.28 -23.03
CA PHE A 288 -9.86 5.57 -21.62
C PHE A 288 -10.36 6.96 -21.25
N LEU A 289 -10.92 7.11 -20.04
CA LEU A 289 -11.43 8.38 -19.49
C LEU A 289 -12.34 9.12 -20.48
N THR A 290 -13.38 8.45 -20.98
CA THR A 290 -14.23 8.87 -22.12
C THR A 290 -14.93 10.24 -21.95
N HIS A 291 -14.89 10.84 -20.79
CA HIS A 291 -15.51 12.15 -20.51
C HIS A 291 -14.51 13.18 -19.99
N GLN A 292 -13.21 12.95 -20.18
CA GLN A 292 -12.15 13.83 -19.70
C GLN A 292 -11.24 14.24 -20.86
N THR A 293 -10.76 15.47 -20.78
CA THR A 293 -9.69 15.94 -21.66
C THR A 293 -8.36 15.30 -21.27
N ILE A 294 -7.64 14.73 -22.22
CA ILE A 294 -6.34 14.09 -21.97
C ILE A 294 -5.23 14.92 -22.60
N ASN A 295 -4.24 15.33 -21.78
CA ASN A 295 -3.06 16.06 -22.24
C ASN A 295 -1.96 15.12 -22.71
N ALA A 296 -1.59 14.19 -21.84
CA ALA A 296 -0.50 13.25 -22.05
C ALA A 296 -0.89 11.86 -21.53
N ILE A 297 -0.23 10.85 -22.06
CA ILE A 297 -0.36 9.48 -21.61
C ILE A 297 0.99 8.75 -21.78
N THR A 298 1.35 7.99 -20.75
CA THR A 298 2.62 7.22 -20.73
C THR A 298 2.38 5.85 -20.10
N GLU A 299 3.04 4.82 -20.64
CA GLU A 299 3.07 3.48 -20.05
C GLU A 299 4.32 3.35 -19.18
N ASP A 300 4.16 2.95 -17.90
CA ASP A 300 5.30 2.68 -17.03
C ASP A 300 5.95 1.32 -17.33
N SER A 301 7.11 1.08 -16.75
CA SER A 301 7.87 -0.16 -16.94
C SER A 301 7.15 -1.43 -16.47
N GLU A 302 6.10 -1.33 -15.65
CA GLU A 302 5.25 -2.44 -15.21
C GLU A 302 3.97 -2.59 -16.06
N GLY A 303 3.75 -1.68 -17.05
CA GLY A 303 2.62 -1.70 -17.97
C GLY A 303 1.37 -1.02 -17.45
N SER A 304 1.47 -0.19 -16.39
CA SER A 304 0.37 0.70 -16.00
C SER A 304 0.38 1.95 -16.89
N LEU A 305 -0.80 2.47 -17.18
CA LEU A 305 -0.97 3.69 -17.96
C LEU A 305 -1.18 4.87 -17.02
N TRP A 306 -0.46 5.94 -17.28
CA TRP A 306 -0.59 7.22 -16.60
C TRP A 306 -1.23 8.20 -17.57
N LEU A 307 -2.30 8.87 -17.14
CA LEU A 307 -3.11 9.77 -17.98
C LEU A 307 -3.25 11.10 -17.28
N SER A 308 -2.73 12.14 -17.89
CA SER A 308 -2.78 13.50 -17.37
C SER A 308 -4.06 14.21 -17.81
N VAL A 309 -4.84 14.67 -16.83
CA VAL A 309 -6.12 15.38 -17.04
C VAL A 309 -5.99 16.81 -16.56
N PRO A 310 -6.17 17.84 -17.44
CA PRO A 310 -6.04 19.24 -17.06
C PRO A 310 -6.93 19.60 -15.87
N GLY A 311 -6.34 20.26 -14.86
CA GLY A 311 -7.02 20.70 -13.65
C GLY A 311 -7.48 19.58 -12.69
N LYS A 312 -7.12 18.31 -12.98
CA LYS A 312 -7.48 17.16 -12.15
C LYS A 312 -6.30 16.27 -11.79
N GLY A 313 -5.08 16.60 -12.20
CA GLY A 313 -3.89 15.80 -11.91
C GLY A 313 -3.76 14.59 -12.83
N VAL A 314 -3.39 13.45 -12.26
CA VAL A 314 -2.99 12.23 -12.98
C VAL A 314 -3.84 11.05 -12.57
N TYR A 315 -4.28 10.28 -13.55
CA TYR A 315 -4.99 9.02 -13.37
C TYR A 315 -4.07 7.86 -13.77
N ARG A 316 -3.90 6.91 -12.88
CA ARG A 316 -3.15 5.68 -13.14
C ARG A 316 -4.11 4.52 -13.36
N LEU A 317 -4.03 3.89 -14.51
CA LEU A 317 -4.68 2.61 -14.78
C LEU A 317 -3.70 1.47 -14.55
N ALA A 318 -4.00 0.58 -13.62
CA ALA A 318 -3.20 -0.60 -13.36
C ALA A 318 -3.14 -1.51 -14.60
N SER A 319 -2.01 -2.19 -14.79
CA SER A 319 -1.75 -3.04 -15.97
C SER A 319 -2.73 -4.22 -16.12
N GLY A 320 -3.52 -4.52 -15.10
CA GLY A 320 -4.54 -5.58 -15.11
C GLY A 320 -5.80 -5.25 -15.90
N ARG A 321 -6.00 -4.00 -16.29
CA ARG A 321 -7.18 -3.52 -17.02
C ARG A 321 -8.48 -4.01 -16.40
N PHE A 322 -8.64 -3.77 -15.10
CA PHE A 322 -9.89 -4.07 -14.39
C PHE A 322 -10.99 -3.15 -14.89
N LEU A 323 -12.07 -3.74 -15.37
CA LEU A 323 -13.27 -3.02 -15.78
C LEU A 323 -14.21 -2.90 -14.58
N ASN A 324 -14.78 -1.74 -14.40
CA ASN A 324 -15.80 -1.49 -13.41
C ASN A 324 -17.11 -1.13 -14.07
N PHE A 325 -18.19 -1.62 -13.51
CA PHE A 325 -19.55 -1.34 -13.97
C PHE A 325 -20.31 -0.42 -13.01
N SER A 326 -19.63 0.28 -12.10
CA SER A 326 -20.27 1.09 -11.05
C SER A 326 -21.19 2.18 -11.59
N ALA A 327 -20.78 2.89 -12.62
CA ALA A 327 -21.60 3.93 -13.25
C ALA A 327 -22.91 3.37 -13.82
N LEU A 328 -22.84 2.21 -14.51
CA LEU A 328 -24.03 1.51 -15.02
C LEU A 328 -24.90 0.96 -13.89
N LEU A 329 -24.31 0.64 -12.77
CA LEU A 329 -24.96 0.12 -11.57
C LEU A 329 -25.37 1.22 -10.59
N GLN A 330 -25.20 2.50 -10.96
CA GLN A 330 -25.53 3.67 -10.13
C GLN A 330 -24.79 3.65 -8.77
N ASN A 331 -23.54 3.19 -8.75
CA ASN A 331 -22.68 3.04 -7.56
C ASN A 331 -23.37 2.23 -6.44
N LYS A 332 -24.02 1.14 -6.81
CA LYS A 332 -24.76 0.30 -5.86
C LYS A 332 -23.91 -0.85 -5.34
N THR A 333 -23.99 -1.08 -4.04
CA THR A 333 -23.37 -2.24 -3.39
C THR A 333 -23.91 -3.55 -3.94
N ILE A 334 -23.04 -4.43 -4.39
CA ILE A 334 -23.39 -5.77 -4.85
C ILE A 334 -23.15 -6.78 -3.73
N PHE A 335 -24.15 -7.58 -3.42
CA PHE A 335 -24.11 -8.59 -2.35
C PHE A 335 -24.03 -10.02 -2.89
N SER A 336 -24.53 -10.28 -4.10
CA SER A 336 -24.56 -11.61 -4.70
C SER A 336 -24.40 -11.53 -6.22
N ILE A 337 -23.70 -12.52 -6.77
CA ILE A 337 -23.50 -12.67 -8.22
C ILE A 337 -23.77 -14.12 -8.61
N GLN A 338 -24.48 -14.30 -9.72
CA GLN A 338 -24.69 -15.61 -10.36
C GLN A 338 -24.69 -15.42 -11.88
N LYS A 339 -24.07 -16.33 -12.63
CA LYS A 339 -24.06 -16.28 -14.09
C LYS A 339 -24.74 -17.52 -14.67
N THR A 340 -25.48 -17.32 -15.74
CA THR A 340 -26.04 -18.42 -16.57
C THR A 340 -25.92 -18.00 -18.02
N ASP A 341 -25.30 -18.83 -18.85
CA ASP A 341 -24.99 -18.55 -20.23
C ASP A 341 -24.18 -17.23 -20.37
N SER A 342 -24.74 -16.25 -21.09
CA SER A 342 -24.09 -14.94 -21.27
C SER A 342 -24.59 -13.88 -20.27
N ILE A 343 -25.55 -14.20 -19.42
CA ILE A 343 -26.13 -13.21 -18.50
C ILE A 343 -25.58 -13.39 -17.09
N LEU A 344 -25.00 -12.34 -16.55
CA LEU A 344 -24.62 -12.21 -15.16
C LEU A 344 -25.73 -11.49 -14.40
N TYR A 345 -26.18 -12.12 -13.34
CA TYR A 345 -27.17 -11.57 -12.40
C TYR A 345 -26.46 -11.05 -11.18
N ALA A 346 -26.71 -9.82 -10.81
CA ALA A 346 -26.13 -9.20 -9.62
C ALA A 346 -27.20 -8.62 -8.71
N GLY A 347 -27.22 -9.09 -7.49
CA GLY A 347 -28.15 -8.67 -6.46
C GLY A 347 -27.59 -7.52 -5.62
N SER A 348 -28.41 -6.48 -5.45
CA SER A 348 -28.06 -5.27 -4.74
C SER A 348 -29.07 -4.91 -3.65
N ASP A 349 -28.99 -3.70 -3.12
CA ASP A 349 -29.95 -3.13 -2.19
C ASP A 349 -31.29 -2.77 -2.87
N ASN A 350 -32.30 -2.49 -2.06
CA ASN A 350 -33.64 -2.06 -2.52
C ASN A 350 -34.25 -2.98 -3.59
N PHE A 351 -33.93 -4.28 -3.53
CA PHE A 351 -34.34 -5.30 -4.50
C PHE A 351 -33.93 -4.99 -5.94
N ASN A 352 -32.86 -4.25 -6.13
CA ASN A 352 -32.28 -4.05 -7.44
C ASN A 352 -31.55 -5.31 -7.89
N LEU A 353 -31.94 -5.78 -9.07
CA LEU A 353 -31.27 -6.86 -9.77
C LEU A 353 -30.69 -6.28 -11.07
N PHE A 354 -29.41 -6.38 -11.22
CA PHE A 354 -28.74 -6.00 -12.46
C PHE A 354 -28.48 -7.25 -13.30
N LEU A 355 -28.74 -7.12 -14.60
CA LEU A 355 -28.45 -8.15 -15.60
C LEU A 355 -27.40 -7.56 -16.53
N LEU A 356 -26.22 -8.15 -16.51
CA LEU A 356 -25.13 -7.80 -17.40
C LEU A 356 -25.02 -8.88 -18.47
N ASP A 357 -25.26 -8.55 -19.73
CA ASP A 357 -24.93 -9.40 -20.85
C ASP A 357 -23.41 -9.33 -21.10
N THR A 358 -22.73 -10.40 -20.79
CA THR A 358 -21.25 -10.48 -20.87
C THR A 358 -20.73 -10.54 -22.31
N LYS A 359 -21.58 -10.72 -23.33
CA LYS A 359 -21.20 -10.68 -24.74
C LYS A 359 -21.29 -9.25 -25.30
N SER A 360 -22.38 -8.58 -25.02
CA SER A 360 -22.62 -7.21 -25.50
C SER A 360 -22.12 -6.14 -24.52
N ASN A 361 -21.76 -6.52 -23.29
CA ASN A 361 -21.43 -5.63 -22.19
C ASN A 361 -22.54 -4.59 -21.87
N THR A 362 -23.76 -4.98 -22.08
CA THR A 362 -24.92 -4.14 -21.74
C THR A 362 -25.46 -4.51 -20.36
N VAL A 363 -25.85 -3.50 -19.59
CA VAL A 363 -26.47 -3.70 -18.27
C VAL A 363 -27.92 -3.28 -18.32
N VAL A 364 -28.79 -4.15 -17.83
CA VAL A 364 -30.23 -3.87 -17.66
C VAL A 364 -30.56 -3.92 -16.18
N LEU A 365 -31.03 -2.82 -15.63
CA LEU A 365 -31.56 -2.79 -14.28
C LEU A 365 -32.98 -3.39 -14.28
N ARG A 366 -33.21 -4.38 -13.44
CA ARG A 366 -34.54 -4.92 -13.13
C ARG A 366 -34.81 -4.73 -11.64
N LYS A 367 -35.85 -4.02 -11.31
CA LYS A 367 -36.36 -3.97 -9.93
C LYS A 367 -37.31 -5.15 -9.72
N ILE A 368 -36.93 -6.04 -8.80
CA ILE A 368 -37.78 -7.18 -8.48
C ILE A 368 -38.89 -6.70 -7.53
N SER A 369 -40.15 -6.84 -7.96
CA SER A 369 -41.30 -6.52 -7.12
C SER A 369 -41.57 -7.65 -6.12
N THR A 370 -41.30 -7.40 -4.85
CA THR A 370 -41.55 -8.34 -3.75
C THR A 370 -42.75 -7.92 -2.87
N GLY A 371 -43.36 -6.79 -3.18
CA GLY A 371 -44.33 -6.14 -2.31
C GLY A 371 -43.74 -5.48 -1.05
N ILE A 372 -42.41 -5.45 -0.93
CA ILE A 372 -41.66 -4.86 0.18
C ILE A 372 -40.78 -3.76 -0.42
N THR A 373 -40.65 -2.60 0.26
CA THR A 373 -40.00 -1.42 -0.30
C THR A 373 -38.48 -1.40 -0.06
N ARG A 374 -37.95 -2.13 0.92
CA ARG A 374 -36.51 -2.13 1.27
C ARG A 374 -36.03 -3.53 1.56
N GLY A 375 -34.87 -3.90 1.08
CA GLY A 375 -34.18 -5.18 1.32
C GLY A 375 -33.00 -5.38 0.40
N ARG A 376 -32.08 -6.27 0.79
CA ARG A 376 -30.88 -6.62 0.03
C ARG A 376 -31.07 -8.00 -0.61
N ILE A 377 -30.61 -8.19 -1.82
CA ILE A 377 -30.55 -9.50 -2.49
C ILE A 377 -29.20 -10.13 -2.12
N ILE A 378 -29.20 -10.97 -1.09
CA ILE A 378 -28.00 -11.55 -0.48
C ILE A 378 -27.53 -12.81 -1.20
N SER A 379 -28.47 -13.58 -1.76
CA SER A 379 -28.13 -14.78 -2.53
C SER A 379 -29.03 -14.92 -3.75
N LEU A 380 -28.48 -15.51 -4.80
CA LEU A 380 -29.14 -15.75 -6.07
C LEU A 380 -28.96 -17.20 -6.48
N ILE A 381 -30.02 -17.85 -6.94
CA ILE A 381 -29.99 -19.12 -7.63
C ILE A 381 -30.73 -18.92 -8.95
N VAL A 382 -30.07 -19.21 -10.06
CA VAL A 382 -30.66 -19.12 -11.39
C VAL A 382 -30.63 -20.49 -12.02
N GLN A 383 -31.82 -21.00 -12.40
CA GLN A 383 -31.99 -22.28 -13.09
C GLN A 383 -32.99 -22.10 -14.23
N ASN A 384 -32.53 -22.24 -15.48
CA ASN A 384 -33.34 -22.00 -16.67
C ASN A 384 -33.96 -20.58 -16.64
N LYS A 385 -35.32 -20.52 -16.65
CA LYS A 385 -36.06 -19.24 -16.59
C LYS A 385 -36.44 -18.84 -15.15
N ASN A 386 -36.08 -19.65 -14.16
CA ASN A 386 -36.38 -19.38 -12.74
C ASN A 386 -35.24 -18.65 -12.06
N LEU A 387 -35.58 -17.55 -11.44
CA LEU A 387 -34.68 -16.78 -10.55
C LEU A 387 -35.21 -16.90 -9.13
N ILE A 388 -34.37 -17.32 -8.22
CA ILE A 388 -34.65 -17.36 -6.79
C ILE A 388 -33.75 -16.39 -6.09
N ALA A 389 -34.35 -15.41 -5.43
CA ALA A 389 -33.66 -14.37 -4.69
C ALA A 389 -33.86 -14.56 -3.18
N GLY A 390 -32.78 -14.81 -2.48
CA GLY A 390 -32.70 -14.78 -1.02
C GLY A 390 -32.41 -13.38 -0.53
N THR A 391 -33.27 -12.85 0.31
CA THR A 391 -33.24 -11.47 0.77
C THR A 391 -33.29 -11.36 2.29
N ASP A 392 -33.08 -10.15 2.82
CA ASP A 392 -33.30 -9.87 4.25
C ASP A 392 -34.74 -10.09 4.72
N ASN A 393 -35.73 -10.19 3.78
CA ASN A 393 -37.16 -10.24 4.06
C ASN A 393 -37.82 -11.55 3.62
N GLY A 394 -37.05 -12.49 3.08
CA GLY A 394 -37.54 -13.77 2.64
C GLY A 394 -36.87 -14.32 1.40
N LEU A 395 -37.41 -15.42 0.92
CA LEU A 395 -37.05 -16.10 -0.32
C LEU A 395 -38.14 -15.87 -1.36
N PHE A 396 -37.79 -15.43 -2.54
CA PHE A 396 -38.71 -15.09 -3.63
C PHE A 396 -38.34 -15.85 -4.89
N ARG A 397 -39.33 -16.47 -5.53
CA ARG A 397 -39.16 -17.13 -6.82
C ARG A 397 -39.82 -16.30 -7.93
N PHE A 398 -39.06 -16.07 -8.98
CA PHE A 398 -39.50 -15.37 -10.18
C PHE A 398 -39.36 -16.28 -11.40
N GLU A 399 -40.33 -16.22 -12.27
CA GLU A 399 -40.27 -16.79 -13.60
C GLU A 399 -40.42 -15.66 -14.62
N ASN A 400 -39.47 -15.52 -15.51
CA ASN A 400 -39.39 -14.36 -16.41
C ASN A 400 -39.53 -13.00 -15.67
N PHE A 401 -38.91 -12.88 -14.48
CA PHE A 401 -38.95 -11.72 -13.56
C PHE A 401 -40.32 -11.40 -12.95
N ILE A 402 -41.33 -12.26 -13.14
CA ILE A 402 -42.62 -12.15 -12.48
C ILE A 402 -42.60 -13.06 -11.24
N MET A 403 -42.92 -12.48 -10.08
CA MET A 403 -42.98 -13.24 -8.83
C MET A 403 -44.05 -14.30 -8.92
N LYS A 404 -43.70 -15.54 -8.64
CA LYS A 404 -44.58 -16.71 -8.61
C LYS A 404 -44.86 -17.15 -7.19
N ASP A 405 -43.85 -17.24 -6.35
CA ASP A 405 -43.93 -17.71 -5.00
C ASP A 405 -43.04 -16.91 -4.06
N SER A 406 -43.36 -16.89 -2.79
CA SER A 406 -42.53 -16.29 -1.75
C SER A 406 -42.68 -16.99 -0.42
N LEU A 407 -41.57 -17.09 0.30
CA LEU A 407 -41.51 -17.37 1.73
C LEU A 407 -41.05 -16.09 2.43
N LYS A 408 -41.98 -15.41 3.10
CA LYS A 408 -41.71 -14.14 3.81
C LYS A 408 -41.33 -14.39 5.25
N ASP A 409 -40.96 -13.32 5.93
CA ASP A 409 -40.69 -13.24 7.37
C ASP A 409 -39.51 -14.05 7.87
N PHE A 410 -38.51 -14.29 6.99
CA PHE A 410 -37.23 -14.81 7.42
C PHE A 410 -36.08 -14.21 6.62
N ALA A 411 -35.05 -13.73 7.31
CA ALA A 411 -33.90 -13.10 6.66
C ALA A 411 -32.92 -14.16 6.20
N VAL A 412 -32.83 -14.35 4.87
CA VAL A 412 -31.85 -15.25 4.23
C VAL A 412 -30.46 -14.71 4.44
N LYS A 413 -29.51 -15.58 4.74
CA LYS A 413 -28.07 -15.29 4.88
C LYS A 413 -27.24 -15.95 3.78
N SER A 414 -27.60 -17.17 3.40
CA SER A 414 -27.00 -17.86 2.27
C SER A 414 -27.98 -18.90 1.69
N ALA A 415 -27.78 -19.26 0.44
CA ALA A 415 -28.49 -20.36 -0.19
C ALA A 415 -27.47 -21.25 -0.90
N PHE A 416 -27.54 -22.55 -0.65
CA PHE A 416 -26.73 -23.58 -1.29
C PHE A 416 -27.61 -24.56 -2.06
N LEU A 417 -27.35 -24.73 -3.35
CA LEU A 417 -28.05 -25.66 -4.19
C LEU A 417 -27.60 -27.10 -3.89
N ASN A 418 -28.44 -27.88 -3.24
CA ASN A 418 -28.13 -29.25 -2.81
C ASN A 418 -28.38 -30.30 -3.90
N ALA A 419 -29.45 -30.10 -4.66
CA ALA A 419 -29.85 -30.99 -5.77
C ALA A 419 -30.69 -30.19 -6.77
N LYS A 420 -31.03 -30.80 -7.92
CA LYS A 420 -31.96 -30.20 -8.87
C LYS A 420 -33.28 -29.87 -8.16
N ASN A 421 -33.61 -28.57 -8.15
CA ASN A 421 -34.81 -28.04 -7.49
C ASN A 421 -34.86 -28.15 -5.93
N LYS A 422 -33.72 -28.34 -5.26
CA LYS A 422 -33.61 -28.30 -3.78
C LYS A 422 -32.45 -27.46 -3.33
N ALA A 423 -32.68 -26.66 -2.30
CA ALA A 423 -31.65 -25.81 -1.71
C ALA A 423 -31.67 -25.83 -0.18
N ILE A 424 -30.50 -25.76 0.38
CA ILE A 424 -30.30 -25.50 1.80
C ILE A 424 -30.24 -23.99 2.00
N ILE A 425 -31.18 -23.45 2.74
CA ILE A 425 -31.30 -22.01 3.00
C ILE A 425 -30.91 -21.75 4.44
N SER A 426 -29.89 -20.95 4.63
CA SER A 426 -29.51 -20.41 5.93
C SER A 426 -30.20 -19.09 6.17
N ALA A 427 -30.80 -18.93 7.33
CA ALA A 427 -31.55 -17.74 7.68
C ALA A 427 -31.30 -17.32 9.15
N SER A 428 -31.82 -16.15 9.50
CA SER A 428 -31.76 -15.67 10.89
C SER A 428 -32.52 -16.55 11.88
N GLN A 429 -33.46 -17.35 11.39
CA GLN A 429 -34.31 -18.20 12.20
C GLN A 429 -33.93 -19.69 12.13
N GLY A 430 -32.96 -20.07 11.28
CA GLY A 430 -32.54 -21.46 11.16
C GLY A 430 -31.97 -21.82 9.82
N VAL A 431 -31.82 -23.14 9.62
CA VAL A 431 -31.42 -23.74 8.35
C VAL A 431 -32.54 -24.70 7.90
N TYR A 432 -32.92 -24.57 6.64
CA TYR A 432 -34.04 -25.25 6.04
C TYR A 432 -33.66 -25.96 4.74
N ASP A 433 -34.13 -27.17 4.54
CA ASP A 433 -34.20 -27.81 3.22
C ASP A 433 -35.49 -27.35 2.55
N ILE A 434 -35.38 -26.71 1.40
CA ILE A 434 -36.47 -26.09 0.68
C ILE A 434 -36.56 -26.64 -0.74
N SER A 435 -37.76 -27.09 -1.14
CA SER A 435 -38.04 -27.33 -2.54
C SER A 435 -38.18 -25.98 -3.29
N LEU A 436 -37.38 -25.79 -4.31
CA LEU A 436 -37.40 -24.56 -5.11
C LEU A 436 -38.56 -24.52 -6.12
N PHE A 437 -39.24 -25.64 -6.33
CA PHE A 437 -40.38 -25.72 -7.26
C PHE A 437 -41.65 -25.08 -6.68
N ASN A 438 -41.93 -25.34 -5.41
CA ASN A 438 -43.15 -24.92 -4.72
C ASN A 438 -42.89 -24.25 -3.37
N PHE A 439 -41.65 -23.92 -3.06
CA PHE A 439 -41.20 -23.32 -1.81
C PHE A 439 -41.66 -24.03 -0.53
N LEU A 440 -41.93 -25.30 -0.63
CA LEU A 440 -42.27 -26.10 0.55
C LEU A 440 -41.00 -26.35 1.37
N ARG A 441 -41.07 -26.05 2.66
CA ARG A 441 -40.07 -26.48 3.63
C ARG A 441 -40.19 -28.00 3.76
N GLN A 442 -39.18 -28.74 3.33
CA GLN A 442 -39.14 -30.17 3.44
C GLN A 442 -38.68 -30.61 4.81
N ASP A 443 -37.69 -29.93 5.37
CA ASP A 443 -37.19 -30.19 6.71
C ASP A 443 -36.59 -28.92 7.35
N THR A 444 -36.66 -28.83 8.69
CA THR A 444 -35.91 -27.89 9.50
C THR A 444 -34.71 -28.61 10.09
N ILE A 445 -33.54 -28.21 9.59
CA ILE A 445 -32.26 -28.82 9.94
C ILE A 445 -31.71 -28.21 11.24
N TRP A 446 -31.89 -26.92 11.41
CA TRP A 446 -31.33 -26.11 12.50
C TRP A 446 -32.32 -25.01 12.89
N LYS A 447 -32.49 -24.72 14.19
CA LYS A 447 -33.53 -23.80 14.70
C LYS A 447 -33.00 -22.45 15.22
N GLU A 448 -31.69 -22.25 15.16
CA GLU A 448 -31.09 -20.99 15.62
C GLU A 448 -30.48 -20.21 14.45
N ARG A 449 -30.07 -18.98 14.72
CA ARG A 449 -29.45 -18.12 13.71
C ARG A 449 -28.23 -18.76 13.07
N SER A 450 -28.23 -18.86 11.75
CA SER A 450 -27.11 -19.33 10.94
C SER A 450 -26.61 -18.25 10.00
N THR A 451 -25.36 -18.36 9.60
CA THR A 451 -24.71 -17.48 8.59
C THR A 451 -24.62 -18.19 7.25
N CYS A 452 -24.28 -19.46 7.26
CA CYS A 452 -24.18 -20.32 6.08
C CYS A 452 -24.43 -21.78 6.45
N ALA A 453 -24.71 -22.60 5.47
CA ALA A 453 -24.79 -24.03 5.65
C ALA A 453 -24.38 -24.77 4.38
N TYR A 454 -23.79 -25.94 4.55
CA TYR A 454 -23.37 -26.82 3.47
C TYR A 454 -23.71 -28.27 3.80
N LYS A 455 -24.25 -29.03 2.83
CA LYS A 455 -24.53 -30.46 3.00
C LYS A 455 -23.43 -31.27 2.34
N LYS A 456 -22.84 -32.19 3.11
CA LYS A 456 -21.85 -33.14 2.59
C LYS A 456 -22.16 -34.54 3.12
N GLY A 457 -22.50 -35.44 2.23
CA GLY A 457 -22.98 -36.79 2.61
C GLY A 457 -24.17 -36.68 3.54
N ASP A 458 -24.10 -37.36 4.68
CA ASP A 458 -25.15 -37.39 5.69
C ASP A 458 -25.10 -36.24 6.70
N PHE A 459 -24.12 -35.35 6.58
CA PHE A 459 -23.89 -34.23 7.50
C PHE A 459 -24.25 -32.90 6.90
N PHE A 460 -24.87 -32.06 7.70
CA PHE A 460 -25.01 -30.63 7.45
C PHE A 460 -23.97 -29.89 8.30
N TYR A 461 -23.17 -29.08 7.69
CA TYR A 461 -22.21 -28.19 8.34
C TYR A 461 -22.84 -26.80 8.43
N ILE A 462 -23.03 -26.31 9.62
CA ILE A 462 -23.76 -25.06 9.89
C ILE A 462 -22.83 -24.03 10.50
N GLY A 463 -22.63 -22.95 9.77
CA GLY A 463 -21.92 -21.79 10.24
C GLY A 463 -22.83 -20.87 11.02
N THR A 464 -22.34 -20.38 12.16
CA THR A 464 -23.04 -19.45 13.04
C THR A 464 -22.13 -18.26 13.42
N LEU A 465 -22.68 -17.33 14.19
CA LEU A 465 -21.87 -16.24 14.78
C LEU A 465 -20.85 -16.77 15.80
N ASN A 466 -21.17 -17.93 16.43
CA ASN A 466 -20.40 -18.51 17.53
C ASN A 466 -19.62 -19.76 17.13
N GLY A 467 -19.49 -20.02 15.83
CA GLY A 467 -18.68 -21.12 15.32
C GLY A 467 -19.39 -22.10 14.39
N LEU A 468 -18.75 -23.26 14.22
CA LEU A 468 -19.14 -24.31 13.28
C LEU A 468 -19.79 -25.47 14.01
N TYR A 469 -20.97 -25.88 13.55
CA TYR A 469 -21.73 -27.04 14.02
C TYR A 469 -21.93 -28.06 12.91
N THR A 470 -22.11 -29.29 13.29
CA THR A 470 -22.60 -30.35 12.39
C THR A 470 -23.92 -30.91 12.88
N VAL A 471 -24.81 -31.28 11.95
CA VAL A 471 -26.07 -31.97 12.20
C VAL A 471 -26.08 -33.17 11.30
N ASP A 472 -26.27 -34.39 11.86
CA ASP A 472 -26.38 -35.62 11.07
C ASP A 472 -27.84 -35.90 10.62
N SER A 473 -28.02 -36.94 9.85
CA SER A 473 -29.34 -37.36 9.38
C SER A 473 -30.31 -37.73 10.51
N ALA A 474 -29.78 -38.09 11.68
CA ALA A 474 -30.56 -38.34 12.91
C ALA A 474 -30.85 -37.09 13.72
N LYS A 475 -30.52 -35.91 13.19
CA LYS A 475 -30.61 -34.57 13.85
C LYS A 475 -29.76 -34.40 15.10
N LYS A 476 -28.70 -35.21 15.26
CA LYS A 476 -27.75 -35.05 16.36
C LYS A 476 -26.81 -33.89 16.03
N ILE A 477 -26.69 -32.98 16.97
CA ILE A 477 -25.90 -31.76 16.84
C ILE A 477 -24.54 -31.98 17.51
N ALA A 478 -23.46 -31.59 16.81
CA ALA A 478 -22.12 -31.53 17.38
C ALA A 478 -21.48 -30.16 17.14
N TYR A 479 -20.88 -29.58 18.17
CA TYR A 479 -20.16 -28.33 18.08
C TYR A 479 -18.66 -28.58 17.84
N LEU A 480 -18.18 -28.26 16.65
CA LEU A 480 -16.79 -28.50 16.27
C LEU A 480 -15.80 -27.55 16.96
N GLY A 481 -16.27 -26.41 17.47
CA GLY A 481 -15.45 -25.47 18.25
C GLY A 481 -14.93 -26.03 19.58
N LYS A 482 -15.54 -27.15 20.09
CA LYS A 482 -14.97 -27.88 21.26
C LYS A 482 -13.66 -28.59 20.92
N ALA A 483 -13.58 -29.19 19.74
CA ALA A 483 -12.40 -29.91 19.26
C ALA A 483 -11.33 -28.98 18.67
N TYR A 484 -11.75 -27.90 18.00
CA TYR A 484 -10.88 -27.01 17.27
C TYR A 484 -11.22 -25.56 17.59
N LYS A 485 -10.36 -24.87 18.33
CA LYS A 485 -10.55 -23.46 18.73
C LYS A 485 -10.77 -22.53 17.53
N ILE A 486 -10.19 -22.84 16.36
CA ILE A 486 -10.37 -22.07 15.14
C ILE A 486 -11.84 -21.99 14.70
N PHE A 487 -12.64 -23.03 14.96
CA PHE A 487 -14.06 -23.09 14.66
C PHE A 487 -14.95 -22.42 15.72
N GLN A 488 -14.40 -21.71 16.70
CA GLN A 488 -15.13 -20.82 17.59
C GLN A 488 -15.36 -19.43 16.95
N ASN A 489 -14.60 -19.12 15.90
CA ASN A 489 -14.82 -17.89 15.16
C ASN A 489 -16.15 -17.94 14.40
N ARG A 490 -16.74 -16.79 14.14
CA ARG A 490 -17.88 -16.67 13.23
C ARG A 490 -17.52 -17.28 11.88
N ILE A 491 -18.40 -18.09 11.34
CA ILE A 491 -18.27 -18.75 10.03
C ILE A 491 -19.05 -17.92 9.01
N ASN A 492 -18.40 -17.47 7.95
CA ASN A 492 -19.02 -16.63 6.92
C ASN A 492 -19.45 -17.43 5.67
N ALA A 493 -18.65 -18.41 5.25
CA ALA A 493 -18.97 -19.27 4.12
C ALA A 493 -18.39 -20.68 4.30
N ILE A 494 -19.03 -21.67 3.69
CA ILE A 494 -18.57 -23.06 3.64
C ILE A 494 -18.70 -23.53 2.18
N SER A 495 -17.68 -24.18 1.66
CA SER A 495 -17.67 -24.79 0.33
C SER A 495 -16.90 -26.10 0.37
N GLU A 496 -16.98 -26.89 -0.70
CA GLU A 496 -16.23 -28.14 -0.83
C GLU A 496 -15.22 -28.02 -1.97
N ALA A 497 -13.97 -28.37 -1.68
CA ALA A 497 -12.93 -28.49 -2.67
C ALA A 497 -13.09 -29.77 -3.53
N LYS A 498 -12.45 -29.80 -4.69
CA LYS A 498 -12.51 -30.94 -5.62
C LYS A 498 -12.09 -32.27 -4.99
N ASP A 499 -11.18 -32.25 -4.04
CA ASP A 499 -10.67 -33.41 -3.32
C ASP A 499 -11.55 -33.83 -2.12
N GLY A 500 -12.72 -33.20 -1.97
CA GLY A 500 -13.66 -33.44 -0.92
C GLY A 500 -13.32 -32.80 0.42
N ALA A 501 -12.32 -31.91 0.51
CA ALA A 501 -12.08 -31.12 1.71
C ALA A 501 -13.13 -30.00 1.85
N LEU A 502 -13.58 -29.73 3.06
CA LEU A 502 -14.40 -28.57 3.35
C LEU A 502 -13.50 -27.35 3.56
N LEU A 503 -13.85 -26.28 2.88
CA LEU A 503 -13.23 -24.97 2.97
C LEU A 503 -14.14 -24.09 3.80
N VAL A 504 -13.64 -23.58 4.92
CA VAL A 504 -14.44 -22.81 5.87
C VAL A 504 -13.86 -21.41 6.00
N ALA A 505 -14.60 -20.41 5.53
CA ALA A 505 -14.25 -19.00 5.69
C ALA A 505 -14.65 -18.50 7.07
N THR A 506 -13.71 -17.99 7.80
CA THR A 506 -13.91 -17.53 9.17
C THR A 506 -13.69 -16.02 9.31
N ASN A 507 -14.25 -15.47 10.37
CA ASN A 507 -14.02 -14.07 10.73
C ASN A 507 -12.90 -13.98 11.81
N GLY A 508 -11.66 -13.94 11.34
CA GLY A 508 -10.46 -13.82 12.18
C GLY A 508 -9.52 -15.03 12.17
N GLY A 509 -9.96 -16.19 11.65
CA GLY A 509 -9.11 -17.38 11.52
C GLY A 509 -8.66 -17.71 10.09
N GLY A 510 -8.97 -16.85 9.13
CA GLY A 510 -8.65 -17.10 7.72
C GLY A 510 -9.54 -18.18 7.09
N ILE A 511 -8.98 -18.93 6.16
CA ILE A 511 -9.60 -20.11 5.51
C ILE A 511 -9.10 -21.37 6.19
N VAL A 512 -10.02 -22.19 6.69
CA VAL A 512 -9.74 -23.47 7.31
C VAL A 512 -10.05 -24.61 6.36
N ILE A 513 -9.11 -25.52 6.20
CA ILE A 513 -9.25 -26.74 5.39
C ILE A 513 -9.52 -27.90 6.32
N TYR A 514 -10.72 -28.48 6.18
CA TYR A 514 -11.19 -29.54 7.05
C TYR A 514 -11.51 -30.81 6.23
N LYS A 515 -10.85 -31.91 6.52
CA LYS A 515 -11.01 -33.18 5.81
C LYS A 515 -10.84 -34.36 6.76
N GLY A 516 -11.67 -35.43 6.58
CA GLY A 516 -11.58 -36.63 7.40
C GLY A 516 -11.74 -36.34 8.91
N ASN A 517 -12.64 -35.43 9.27
CA ASN A 517 -12.90 -34.98 10.64
C ASN A 517 -11.71 -34.33 11.33
N LYS A 518 -10.75 -33.81 10.55
CA LYS A 518 -9.56 -33.10 11.09
C LYS A 518 -9.38 -31.78 10.38
N VAL A 519 -8.93 -30.77 11.13
CA VAL A 519 -8.36 -29.54 10.55
C VAL A 519 -6.98 -29.91 10.00
N ILE A 520 -6.82 -29.84 8.69
CA ILE A 520 -5.55 -30.15 8.03
C ILE A 520 -4.58 -28.98 8.22
N PHE A 521 -5.00 -27.77 7.84
CA PHE A 521 -4.30 -26.50 8.09
C PHE A 521 -5.26 -25.33 7.90
N ASN A 522 -4.82 -24.13 8.28
CA ASN A 522 -5.52 -22.89 7.97
C ASN A 522 -4.58 -21.88 7.31
N ILE A 523 -5.12 -21.14 6.36
CA ILE A 523 -4.44 -20.10 5.64
C ILE A 523 -4.87 -18.75 6.21
N MET A 524 -3.94 -17.98 6.68
CA MET A 524 -4.16 -16.69 7.35
C MET A 524 -3.34 -15.58 6.70
N GLU A 525 -3.47 -14.36 7.18
CA GLU A 525 -2.70 -13.18 6.75
C GLU A 525 -1.18 -13.45 6.83
N ARG A 526 -0.70 -14.09 7.90
CA ARG A 526 0.71 -14.52 8.03
C ARG A 526 1.17 -15.53 6.97
N ASN A 527 0.23 -16.15 6.27
CA ASN A 527 0.50 -17.11 5.19
C ASN A 527 0.29 -16.48 3.80
N GLY A 528 -0.01 -15.18 3.72
CA GLY A 528 -0.16 -14.41 2.48
C GLY A 528 -1.59 -14.04 2.09
N LEU A 529 -2.62 -14.29 2.91
CA LEU A 529 -3.94 -13.70 2.70
C LEU A 529 -3.91 -12.20 2.96
N THR A 530 -4.78 -11.48 2.26
CA THR A 530 -4.96 -10.03 2.49
C THR A 530 -5.56 -9.72 3.85
N SER A 531 -6.35 -10.64 4.42
CA SER A 531 -6.96 -10.51 5.74
C SER A 531 -7.37 -11.87 6.32
N ASN A 532 -7.42 -11.95 7.66
CA ASN A 532 -7.99 -13.08 8.39
C ASN A 532 -9.54 -13.09 8.38
N ILE A 533 -10.17 -12.01 7.94
CA ILE A 533 -11.62 -11.88 7.82
C ILE A 533 -12.04 -12.30 6.41
N CYS A 534 -12.27 -13.61 6.23
CA CYS A 534 -12.74 -14.15 4.96
C CYS A 534 -14.26 -14.07 4.88
N ARG A 535 -14.78 -13.43 3.82
CA ARG A 535 -16.21 -13.13 3.66
C ARG A 535 -16.93 -14.18 2.84
N ASN A 536 -16.31 -14.62 1.75
CA ASN A 536 -16.86 -15.66 0.87
C ASN A 536 -15.77 -16.49 0.19
N ILE A 537 -16.19 -17.60 -0.43
CA ILE A 537 -15.35 -18.54 -1.14
C ILE A 537 -16.01 -18.88 -2.48
N PHE A 538 -15.25 -18.93 -3.55
CA PHE A 538 -15.65 -19.49 -4.82
C PHE A 538 -14.61 -20.52 -5.28
N VAL A 539 -15.04 -21.78 -5.40
CA VAL A 539 -14.15 -22.90 -5.76
C VAL A 539 -14.08 -23.05 -7.28
N THR A 540 -12.87 -23.25 -7.79
CA THR A 540 -12.58 -23.52 -9.19
C THR A 540 -11.86 -24.88 -9.32
N PRO A 541 -11.76 -25.48 -10.52
CA PRO A 541 -11.10 -26.78 -10.71
C PRO A 541 -9.64 -26.83 -10.23
N ASP A 542 -8.92 -25.71 -10.24
CA ASP A 542 -7.50 -25.56 -9.93
C ASP A 542 -7.20 -24.84 -8.62
N GLY A 543 -8.23 -24.52 -7.81
CA GLY A 543 -8.06 -23.85 -6.53
C GLY A 543 -9.30 -23.13 -6.05
N LEU A 544 -9.13 -21.98 -5.40
CA LEU A 544 -10.25 -21.18 -4.92
C LEU A 544 -9.96 -19.68 -4.95
N TRP A 545 -11.04 -18.92 -5.05
CA TRP A 545 -11.06 -17.49 -4.82
C TRP A 545 -11.62 -17.20 -3.43
N VAL A 546 -10.96 -16.29 -2.70
CA VAL A 546 -11.37 -15.89 -1.35
C VAL A 546 -11.53 -14.39 -1.31
N GLY A 547 -12.74 -13.95 -1.03
CA GLY A 547 -13.03 -12.54 -0.78
C GLY A 547 -12.87 -12.22 0.71
N THR A 548 -12.15 -11.13 0.99
CA THR A 548 -11.91 -10.64 2.35
C THR A 548 -12.42 -9.19 2.49
N ASP A 549 -12.19 -8.58 3.63
CA ASP A 549 -12.41 -7.15 3.86
C ASP A 549 -11.25 -6.26 3.41
N LYS A 550 -10.11 -6.88 2.97
CA LYS A 550 -8.91 -6.17 2.50
C LYS A 550 -8.42 -6.67 1.13
N GLY A 551 -9.28 -7.23 0.31
CA GLY A 551 -8.97 -7.66 -1.04
C GLY A 551 -9.46 -9.05 -1.41
N LEU A 552 -9.17 -9.42 -2.65
CA LEU A 552 -9.47 -10.71 -3.26
C LEU A 552 -8.20 -11.56 -3.31
N ASN A 553 -8.33 -12.84 -2.98
CA ASN A 553 -7.20 -13.77 -2.99
C ASN A 553 -7.50 -14.94 -3.91
N ARG A 554 -6.53 -15.31 -4.76
CA ARG A 554 -6.53 -16.52 -5.56
C ARG A 554 -5.58 -17.53 -4.94
N ILE A 555 -6.08 -18.64 -4.43
CA ILE A 555 -5.28 -19.71 -3.85
C ILE A 555 -5.25 -20.86 -4.84
N ILE A 556 -4.09 -21.24 -5.31
CA ILE A 556 -3.84 -22.35 -6.24
C ILE A 556 -3.10 -23.42 -5.47
N PHE A 557 -3.66 -24.61 -5.43
CA PHE A 557 -3.03 -25.76 -4.78
C PHE A 557 -2.09 -26.48 -5.77
N SER A 558 -0.98 -26.97 -5.25
CA SER A 558 0.00 -27.79 -5.96
C SER A 558 0.43 -28.95 -5.09
N ASP A 559 1.11 -29.93 -5.67
CA ASP A 559 1.61 -31.10 -4.94
C ASP A 559 2.59 -30.73 -3.80
N THR A 560 3.28 -29.60 -3.93
CA THR A 560 4.28 -29.11 -2.95
C THR A 560 3.72 -28.09 -1.97
N GLY A 561 2.43 -27.71 -2.06
CA GLY A 561 1.81 -26.71 -1.21
C GLY A 561 0.77 -25.84 -1.92
N TYR A 562 0.75 -24.55 -1.61
CA TYR A 562 -0.17 -23.60 -2.26
C TYR A 562 0.54 -22.28 -2.57
N HIS A 563 0.01 -21.58 -3.57
CA HIS A 563 0.43 -20.24 -3.94
C HIS A 563 -0.75 -19.28 -3.84
N ILE A 564 -0.53 -18.09 -3.27
CA ILE A 564 -1.56 -17.07 -3.13
C ILE A 564 -1.19 -15.87 -4.01
N LYS A 565 -2.16 -15.46 -4.86
CA LYS A 565 -2.12 -14.15 -5.54
C LYS A 565 -3.17 -13.25 -4.92
N THR A 566 -2.82 -12.02 -4.65
CA THR A 566 -3.71 -11.04 -4.03
C THR A 566 -4.04 -9.92 -5.00
N PHE A 567 -5.28 -9.42 -4.92
CA PHE A 567 -5.79 -8.31 -5.71
C PHE A 567 -6.49 -7.32 -4.78
N THR A 568 -6.16 -6.06 -4.94
CA THR A 568 -6.64 -4.94 -4.11
C THR A 568 -7.03 -3.76 -5.00
N GLN A 569 -7.50 -2.66 -4.42
CA GLN A 569 -7.76 -1.42 -5.15
C GLN A 569 -6.54 -0.96 -5.95
N VAL A 570 -5.35 -1.19 -5.44
CA VAL A 570 -4.10 -0.85 -6.12
C VAL A 570 -3.92 -1.62 -7.43
N ASP A 571 -4.41 -2.85 -7.48
CA ASP A 571 -4.35 -3.69 -8.68
C ASP A 571 -5.46 -3.33 -9.68
N GLY A 572 -6.45 -2.56 -9.26
CA GLY A 572 -7.55 -2.08 -10.07
C GLY A 572 -8.94 -2.52 -9.61
N LEU A 573 -9.11 -3.12 -8.42
CA LEU A 573 -10.44 -3.30 -7.83
C LEU A 573 -11.03 -1.95 -7.41
N SER A 574 -12.36 -1.83 -7.47
CA SER A 574 -13.06 -0.63 -7.01
C SER A 574 -13.08 -0.50 -5.48
N SER A 575 -12.99 -1.63 -4.79
CA SER A 575 -12.97 -1.71 -3.33
C SER A 575 -12.20 -2.93 -2.85
N ASP A 576 -11.56 -2.82 -1.69
CA ASP A 576 -10.94 -3.96 -1.01
C ASP A 576 -11.97 -4.86 -0.30
N ILE A 577 -13.19 -4.39 -0.10
CA ILE A 577 -14.26 -5.18 0.51
C ILE A 577 -14.94 -6.04 -0.55
N ILE A 578 -14.74 -7.36 -0.47
CA ILE A 578 -15.28 -8.30 -1.45
C ILE A 578 -16.53 -8.95 -0.89
N ASN A 579 -17.69 -8.67 -1.50
CA ASN A 579 -18.99 -9.18 -1.07
C ASN A 579 -19.41 -10.44 -1.83
N ALA A 580 -19.07 -10.56 -3.11
CA ALA A 580 -19.43 -11.69 -3.94
C ALA A 580 -18.35 -12.00 -4.98
N ILE A 581 -18.21 -13.25 -5.38
CA ILE A 581 -17.25 -13.69 -6.38
C ILE A 581 -17.96 -14.67 -7.32
N TYR A 582 -17.72 -14.52 -8.62
CA TYR A 582 -18.08 -15.51 -9.63
C TYR A 582 -16.94 -15.63 -10.65
N ALA A 583 -16.44 -16.83 -10.84
CA ALA A 583 -15.39 -17.12 -11.81
C ALA A 583 -15.94 -18.05 -12.90
N ASP A 584 -15.69 -17.69 -14.16
CA ASP A 584 -16.04 -18.47 -15.35
C ASP A 584 -14.78 -18.64 -16.20
N GLY A 585 -14.05 -19.72 -15.97
CA GLY A 585 -12.69 -19.88 -16.49
C GLY A 585 -11.78 -18.76 -15.97
N ASN A 586 -11.21 -17.99 -16.90
CA ASN A 586 -10.32 -16.86 -16.58
C ASN A 586 -11.07 -15.53 -16.34
N ALA A 587 -12.37 -15.50 -16.64
CA ALA A 587 -13.23 -14.33 -16.45
C ALA A 587 -13.72 -14.25 -15.00
N ILE A 588 -13.29 -13.25 -14.28
CA ILE A 588 -13.56 -13.07 -12.84
C ILE A 588 -14.45 -11.85 -12.65
N TYR A 589 -15.58 -12.07 -11.97
CA TYR A 589 -16.55 -11.04 -11.59
C TYR A 589 -16.56 -10.90 -10.08
N VAL A 590 -16.40 -9.69 -9.59
CA VAL A 590 -16.27 -9.39 -8.17
C VAL A 590 -17.31 -8.36 -7.76
N GLY A 591 -18.18 -8.72 -6.84
CA GLY A 591 -19.15 -7.79 -6.25
C GLY A 591 -18.56 -7.06 -5.06
N THR A 592 -18.62 -5.74 -5.11
CA THR A 592 -18.04 -4.84 -4.12
C THR A 592 -19.08 -3.84 -3.62
N PRO A 593 -18.79 -3.01 -2.60
CA PRO A 593 -19.63 -1.88 -2.25
C PRO A 593 -19.82 -0.86 -3.38
N GLU A 594 -18.85 -0.77 -4.30
CA GLU A 594 -18.81 0.21 -5.39
C GLU A 594 -19.32 -0.34 -6.72
N GLY A 595 -19.82 -1.59 -6.77
CA GLY A 595 -20.36 -2.19 -7.99
C GLY A 595 -19.77 -3.56 -8.32
N ILE A 596 -19.64 -3.85 -9.60
CA ILE A 596 -19.03 -5.09 -10.11
C ILE A 596 -17.71 -4.73 -10.77
N ASP A 597 -16.65 -5.38 -10.33
CA ASP A 597 -15.38 -5.41 -11.03
C ASP A 597 -15.30 -6.69 -11.88
N PHE A 598 -14.69 -6.54 -13.05
CA PHE A 598 -14.42 -7.63 -13.97
C PHE A 598 -12.98 -7.59 -14.44
N PHE A 599 -12.35 -8.73 -14.49
CA PHE A 599 -11.05 -8.88 -15.14
C PHE A 599 -10.87 -10.29 -15.70
N ASP A 600 -10.00 -10.37 -16.70
CA ASP A 600 -9.54 -11.65 -17.26
C ASP A 600 -8.15 -11.96 -16.67
N GLU A 601 -8.05 -13.05 -15.90
CA GLU A 601 -6.79 -13.42 -15.22
C GLU A 601 -5.62 -13.59 -16.20
N THR A 602 -5.86 -13.96 -17.45
CA THR A 602 -4.82 -14.12 -18.46
C THR A 602 -4.27 -12.82 -19.01
N ARG A 603 -5.06 -11.75 -18.92
CA ARG A 603 -4.66 -10.41 -19.39
C ARG A 603 -3.90 -9.60 -18.36
N ILE A 604 -3.83 -10.08 -17.13
CA ILE A 604 -3.04 -9.42 -16.10
C ILE A 604 -1.57 -9.56 -16.45
N SER A 605 -0.90 -8.44 -16.65
CA SER A 605 0.53 -8.42 -16.93
C SER A 605 1.30 -9.17 -15.84
N LYS A 606 2.09 -10.17 -16.24
CA LYS A 606 3.01 -10.87 -15.33
C LYS A 606 4.26 -10.06 -15.03
N LYS A 607 4.45 -8.94 -15.77
CA LYS A 607 5.61 -8.08 -15.62
C LYS A 607 5.51 -7.36 -14.28
N SER A 608 6.41 -7.66 -13.39
CA SER A 608 6.57 -6.97 -12.11
C SER A 608 8.05 -6.65 -11.95
N ILE A 609 8.33 -5.43 -11.56
CA ILE A 609 9.68 -4.90 -11.39
C ILE A 609 9.78 -4.40 -9.96
N CYS A 610 10.95 -4.55 -9.39
CA CYS A 610 11.28 -3.95 -8.11
C CYS A 610 12.63 -3.25 -8.26
N ASN A 611 12.63 -1.94 -8.25
CA ASN A 611 13.85 -1.15 -8.23
C ASN A 611 14.11 -0.63 -6.82
N LEU A 612 15.36 -0.58 -6.40
CA LEU A 612 15.75 0.01 -5.13
C LEU A 612 16.69 1.17 -5.38
N ARG A 613 16.42 2.31 -4.75
CA ARG A 613 17.27 3.50 -4.79
C ARG A 613 17.49 4.06 -3.41
N ILE A 614 18.72 4.45 -3.13
CA ILE A 614 19.05 5.30 -1.97
C ILE A 614 18.62 6.71 -2.33
N THR A 615 17.85 7.35 -1.46
CA THR A 615 17.33 8.70 -1.67
C THR A 615 18.11 9.77 -0.93
N SER A 616 18.69 9.42 0.22
CA SER A 616 19.56 10.31 0.97
C SER A 616 20.53 9.53 1.87
N ILE A 617 21.68 10.10 2.10
CA ILE A 617 22.69 9.63 3.06
C ILE A 617 23.03 10.83 3.92
N ILE A 618 22.75 10.75 5.21
CA ILE A 618 23.05 11.82 6.17
C ILE A 618 24.01 11.25 7.22
N ALA A 619 25.14 11.89 7.42
CA ALA A 619 26.05 11.55 8.50
C ALA A 619 26.39 12.80 9.31
N ALA A 620 26.15 12.75 10.62
CA ALA A 620 26.32 13.87 11.55
C ALA A 620 25.62 15.18 11.09
N GLY A 621 24.46 15.06 10.43
CA GLY A 621 23.71 16.20 9.90
C GLY A 621 24.19 16.72 8.54
N ASN A 622 25.25 16.16 7.97
CA ASN A 622 25.73 16.52 6.63
C ASN A 622 25.17 15.54 5.59
N SER A 623 24.67 16.06 4.47
CA SER A 623 24.18 15.26 3.35
C SER A 623 25.34 14.85 2.43
N PHE A 624 25.34 13.59 2.02
CA PHE A 624 26.30 13.03 1.07
C PHE A 624 25.60 12.73 -0.26
N GLN A 625 26.34 12.87 -1.36
CA GLN A 625 25.81 12.49 -2.67
C GLN A 625 25.55 10.98 -2.73
N VAL A 626 24.39 10.60 -3.24
CA VAL A 626 23.87 9.22 -3.24
C VAL A 626 24.74 8.27 -4.09
N ASP A 627 25.45 8.80 -5.09
CA ASP A 627 26.33 8.02 -5.97
C ASP A 627 27.72 7.73 -5.40
N THR A 628 28.02 8.23 -4.20
CA THR A 628 29.32 8.00 -3.57
C THR A 628 29.35 6.57 -3.01
N SER A 629 29.95 5.67 -3.78
CA SER A 629 30.03 4.24 -3.41
C SER A 629 31.05 3.92 -2.31
N ASP A 630 31.91 4.86 -1.97
CA ASP A 630 32.92 4.71 -0.91
C ASP A 630 33.31 6.09 -0.34
N PHE A 631 32.97 6.35 0.92
CA PHE A 631 33.29 7.59 1.59
C PHE A 631 33.83 7.35 2.99
N THR A 632 34.63 8.32 3.46
CA THR A 632 35.27 8.24 4.76
C THR A 632 34.71 9.31 5.68
N LEU A 633 34.18 8.89 6.82
CA LEU A 633 33.66 9.72 7.89
C LEU A 633 34.69 9.91 8.99
N GLN A 634 34.65 11.04 9.65
CA GLN A 634 35.38 11.22 10.90
C GLN A 634 34.69 10.44 12.01
N HIS A 635 35.41 10.14 13.08
CA HIS A 635 34.80 9.41 14.19
C HIS A 635 33.68 10.19 14.88
N SER A 636 33.71 11.52 14.84
CA SER A 636 32.61 12.40 15.30
C SER A 636 31.32 12.21 14.52
N ASP A 637 31.44 11.74 13.26
CA ASP A 637 30.34 11.66 12.31
C ASP A 637 29.82 10.22 12.18
N ASN A 638 29.78 9.49 13.29
CA ASN A 638 29.46 8.07 13.37
C ASN A 638 27.96 7.79 13.48
N ASN A 639 27.11 8.81 13.43
CA ASN A 639 25.67 8.69 13.26
C ASN A 639 25.35 8.75 11.78
N ILE A 640 24.81 7.66 11.23
CA ILE A 640 24.49 7.54 9.80
C ILE A 640 23.02 7.19 9.64
N GLU A 641 22.32 8.00 8.88
CA GLU A 641 20.98 7.73 8.42
C GLU A 641 21.00 7.53 6.91
N VAL A 642 20.45 6.41 6.46
CA VAL A 642 20.32 6.06 5.04
C VAL A 642 18.87 5.91 4.73
N SER A 643 18.33 6.80 3.89
CA SER A 643 16.96 6.69 3.37
C SER A 643 16.99 6.08 1.99
N PHE A 644 16.00 5.24 1.72
CA PHE A 644 15.90 4.51 0.46
C PHE A 644 14.44 4.26 0.11
N VAL A 645 14.19 3.94 -1.14
CA VAL A 645 12.85 3.61 -1.62
C VAL A 645 12.89 2.45 -2.60
N GLY A 646 11.97 1.51 -2.41
CA GLY A 646 11.65 0.49 -3.40
C GLY A 646 10.60 1.03 -4.36
N ILE A 647 10.81 0.87 -5.65
CA ILE A 647 9.88 1.35 -6.67
C ILE A 647 9.24 0.15 -7.34
N SER A 648 7.94 -0.01 -7.15
CA SER A 648 7.07 -0.95 -7.83
C SER A 648 5.65 -0.41 -7.75
N TYR A 649 5.17 0.15 -8.85
CA TYR A 649 3.83 0.77 -8.89
C TYR A 649 2.71 -0.24 -8.63
N LYS A 650 2.91 -1.49 -9.07
CA LYS A 650 1.97 -2.58 -8.76
C LYS A 650 1.90 -2.95 -7.29
N SER A 651 2.96 -2.67 -6.54
CA SER A 651 3.01 -2.99 -5.11
C SER A 651 2.42 -1.91 -4.23
N ALA A 652 2.25 -0.68 -4.74
CA ALA A 652 1.71 0.50 -4.04
C ALA A 652 2.19 0.62 -2.60
N GLY A 653 3.50 0.66 -2.44
CA GLY A 653 4.13 0.80 -1.14
C GLY A 653 4.23 -0.49 -0.31
N ASN A 654 3.57 -1.59 -0.71
CA ASN A 654 3.74 -2.87 -0.03
C ASN A 654 5.06 -3.55 -0.48
N ILE A 655 6.15 -3.00 0.02
CA ILE A 655 7.51 -3.44 -0.26
C ILE A 655 8.19 -3.71 1.07
N SER A 656 8.85 -4.86 1.17
CA SER A 656 9.71 -5.19 2.30
C SER A 656 11.17 -5.01 1.90
N TYR A 657 11.98 -4.56 2.85
CA TYR A 657 13.40 -4.33 2.62
C TYR A 657 14.21 -5.31 3.43
N GLN A 658 15.16 -5.95 2.79
CA GLN A 658 16.13 -6.82 3.43
C GLN A 658 17.47 -6.12 3.45
N TYR A 659 18.09 -6.04 4.62
CA TYR A 659 19.32 -5.32 4.80
C TYR A 659 20.27 -6.05 5.76
N ARG A 660 21.56 -5.77 5.63
CA ARG A 660 22.61 -6.13 6.60
C ARG A 660 23.74 -5.12 6.50
N LEU A 661 24.40 -4.88 7.62
CA LEU A 661 25.57 -4.02 7.72
C LEU A 661 26.81 -4.85 8.01
N LEU A 662 27.54 -5.22 6.95
CA LEU A 662 28.82 -5.92 7.13
C LEU A 662 29.80 -5.02 7.89
N GLY A 663 30.46 -5.57 8.88
CA GLY A 663 31.30 -4.81 9.83
C GLY A 663 30.63 -4.63 11.20
N SER A 664 29.29 -4.80 11.28
CA SER A 664 28.54 -4.80 12.53
C SER A 664 27.70 -6.06 12.68
N ASP A 665 26.91 -6.41 11.67
CA ASP A 665 26.04 -7.59 11.66
C ASP A 665 26.10 -8.29 10.30
N THR A 666 26.15 -9.62 10.31
CA THR A 666 26.21 -10.45 9.09
C THR A 666 24.86 -11.05 8.71
N ILE A 667 23.87 -10.96 9.58
CA ILE A 667 22.53 -11.57 9.38
C ILE A 667 21.64 -10.64 8.60
N TRP A 668 20.88 -11.16 7.63
CA TRP A 668 19.86 -10.42 6.93
C TRP A 668 18.69 -10.12 7.86
N GLN A 669 18.36 -8.84 7.95
CA GLN A 669 17.19 -8.33 8.67
C GLN A 669 16.16 -7.87 7.67
N THR A 670 14.89 -7.86 8.07
CA THR A 670 13.78 -7.40 7.23
C THR A 670 13.03 -6.26 7.92
N THR A 671 12.73 -5.21 7.16
CA THR A 671 11.95 -4.06 7.63
C THR A 671 10.96 -3.60 6.55
N SER A 672 9.93 -2.87 6.95
CA SER A 672 9.06 -2.09 6.06
C SER A 672 9.40 -0.59 6.06
N GLU A 673 10.31 -0.17 6.93
CA GLU A 673 10.76 1.21 7.01
C GLU A 673 11.60 1.60 5.80
N THR A 674 11.52 2.85 5.39
CA THR A 674 12.25 3.42 4.25
C THR A 674 13.53 4.16 4.66
N SER A 675 13.90 4.06 5.92
CA SER A 675 15.17 4.58 6.44
C SER A 675 15.78 3.63 7.47
N LEU A 676 17.11 3.62 7.52
CA LEU A 676 17.89 2.93 8.53
C LEU A 676 18.74 3.95 9.25
N ASN A 677 18.63 3.97 10.57
CA ASN A 677 19.41 4.87 11.40
C ASN A 677 20.39 4.05 12.27
N TYR A 678 21.66 4.37 12.14
CA TYR A 678 22.76 3.84 12.92
C TYR A 678 23.33 4.95 13.79
N PRO A 679 22.81 5.15 15.02
CA PRO A 679 23.09 6.33 15.83
C PRO A 679 24.54 6.39 16.34
N SER A 680 25.27 5.27 16.37
CA SER A 680 26.64 5.23 16.79
C SER A 680 27.33 3.98 16.27
N LEU A 681 28.18 4.15 15.29
CA LEU A 681 29.01 3.08 14.76
C LEU A 681 30.45 3.23 15.27
N SER A 682 31.11 2.13 15.57
CA SER A 682 32.52 2.13 15.94
C SER A 682 33.42 2.45 14.73
N SER A 683 34.67 2.84 14.98
CA SER A 683 35.67 2.99 13.91
C SER A 683 35.88 1.67 13.17
N GLY A 684 35.74 1.70 11.84
CA GLY A 684 35.82 0.48 11.03
C GLY A 684 35.42 0.69 9.57
N LYS A 685 35.48 -0.39 8.82
CA LYS A 685 34.97 -0.45 7.44
C LYS A 685 33.60 -1.13 7.46
N TYR A 686 32.66 -0.53 6.81
CA TYR A 686 31.28 -0.99 6.74
C TYR A 686 30.83 -1.10 5.28
N GLU A 687 29.99 -2.10 5.02
CA GLU A 687 29.27 -2.24 3.76
C GLU A 687 27.80 -2.53 4.08
N LEU A 688 26.93 -1.53 3.90
CA LEU A 688 25.50 -1.71 3.95
C LEU A 688 25.06 -2.38 2.65
N GLN A 689 24.45 -3.53 2.77
CA GLN A 689 23.83 -4.27 1.71
C GLN A 689 22.31 -4.21 1.88
N LEU A 690 21.61 -3.77 0.82
CA LEU A 690 20.19 -3.52 0.85
C LEU A 690 19.54 -4.05 -0.42
N ARG A 691 18.38 -4.72 -0.30
CA ARG A 691 17.51 -5.09 -1.42
C ARG A 691 16.06 -4.94 -1.04
N ALA A 692 15.22 -4.58 -2.00
CA ALA A 692 13.77 -4.52 -1.85
C ALA A 692 13.13 -5.80 -2.37
N VAL A 693 12.03 -6.19 -1.77
CA VAL A 693 11.19 -7.31 -2.22
C VAL A 693 9.76 -6.78 -2.30
N ASN A 694 9.20 -6.81 -3.50
CA ASN A 694 7.85 -6.33 -3.71
C ASN A 694 6.79 -7.37 -3.29
N LYS A 695 5.50 -7.02 -3.31
CA LYS A 695 4.40 -7.91 -2.90
C LYS A 695 4.30 -9.21 -3.71
N PHE A 696 4.93 -9.25 -4.90
CA PHE A 696 4.97 -10.44 -5.78
C PHE A 696 6.20 -11.31 -5.54
N GLY A 697 7.04 -10.99 -4.56
CA GLY A 697 8.28 -11.70 -4.27
C GLY A 697 9.44 -11.36 -5.22
N VAL A 698 9.27 -10.39 -6.13
CA VAL A 698 10.34 -9.95 -7.03
C VAL A 698 11.33 -9.12 -6.23
N GLN A 699 12.60 -9.52 -6.29
CA GLN A 699 13.68 -8.84 -5.60
C GLN A 699 14.32 -7.79 -6.52
N SER A 700 14.71 -6.67 -5.93
CA SER A 700 15.55 -5.68 -6.60
C SER A 700 16.99 -6.18 -6.76
N ASN A 701 17.76 -5.48 -7.59
CA ASN A 701 19.21 -5.58 -7.55
C ASN A 701 19.72 -5.23 -6.14
N LEU A 702 20.84 -5.86 -5.76
CA LEU A 702 21.51 -5.60 -4.49
C LEU A 702 22.24 -4.25 -4.55
N VAL A 703 21.80 -3.31 -3.74
CA VAL A 703 22.50 -2.03 -3.56
C VAL A 703 23.54 -2.19 -2.44
N ARG A 704 24.74 -1.67 -2.67
CA ARG A 704 25.87 -1.74 -1.74
C ARG A 704 26.38 -0.33 -1.50
N LEU A 705 26.42 0.06 -0.24
CA LEU A 705 26.98 1.33 0.20
C LEU A 705 28.17 1.03 1.12
N LYS A 706 29.36 1.43 0.68
CA LYS A 706 30.60 1.26 1.46
C LYS A 706 30.98 2.57 2.11
N PHE A 707 31.35 2.50 3.35
CA PHE A 707 31.89 3.66 4.06
C PHE A 707 32.88 3.22 5.15
N THR A 708 33.76 4.15 5.50
CA THR A 708 34.79 3.91 6.51
C THR A 708 34.70 4.98 7.60
N ILE A 709 34.60 4.57 8.84
CA ILE A 709 34.66 5.49 9.98
C ILE A 709 36.10 5.50 10.50
N SER A 710 36.73 6.66 10.44
CA SER A 710 38.12 6.88 10.82
C SER A 710 38.33 6.57 12.31
N LYS A 711 39.47 5.98 12.63
CA LYS A 711 39.84 5.74 14.02
C LYS A 711 40.08 7.03 14.75
N LYS A 712 39.60 7.15 15.99
CA LYS A 712 40.02 8.23 16.90
C LYS A 712 41.53 8.28 17.00
N LEU A 713 42.06 9.47 17.26
CA LEU A 713 43.49 9.64 17.52
C LEU A 713 44.00 8.63 18.54
N GLN A 714 43.20 8.35 19.57
CA GLN A 714 43.52 7.40 20.65
C GLN A 714 43.51 5.91 20.22
N GLU A 715 42.83 5.60 19.09
CA GLU A 715 42.75 4.24 18.53
C GLU A 715 43.85 3.98 17.49
N LYS A 716 44.53 5.03 17.00
CA LYS A 716 45.62 4.89 16.04
C LYS A 716 46.82 4.23 16.75
N THR A 717 47.37 3.21 16.12
CA THR A 717 48.46 2.41 16.68
C THR A 717 49.67 3.27 17.07
N TRP A 718 50.02 4.26 16.23
CA TRP A 718 51.12 5.17 16.51
C TRP A 718 50.84 6.06 17.75
N PHE A 719 49.56 6.49 17.94
CA PHE A 719 49.16 7.29 19.08
C PHE A 719 49.20 6.50 20.38
N ARG A 720 48.69 5.22 20.32
CA ARG A 720 48.77 4.28 21.45
C ARG A 720 50.23 3.99 21.82
N LEU A 721 51.07 3.78 20.80
CA LEU A 721 52.52 3.63 21.02
C LEU A 721 53.16 4.86 21.61
N LEU A 722 52.80 6.07 21.12
CA LEU A 722 53.28 7.33 21.64
C LEU A 722 52.75 7.57 23.07
N PHE A 723 51.47 7.22 23.33
CA PHE A 723 50.91 7.29 24.69
C PHE A 723 51.58 6.33 25.63
N ILE A 724 51.83 5.07 25.21
CA ILE A 724 52.59 4.06 26.00
C ILE A 724 54.01 4.56 26.20
N ALA A 725 54.68 5.11 25.17
CA ALA A 725 56.02 5.63 25.31
C ALA A 725 56.05 6.84 26.26
N SER A 726 55.06 7.75 26.18
CA SER A 726 54.91 8.87 27.10
C SER A 726 54.62 8.40 28.53
N LEU A 727 53.80 7.37 28.68
CA LEU A 727 53.50 6.75 29.99
C LEU A 727 54.76 6.10 30.58
N ILE A 728 55.53 5.40 29.73
CA ILE A 728 56.81 4.80 30.14
C ILE A 728 57.81 5.90 30.53
N ALA A 729 57.89 6.97 29.72
CA ALA A 729 58.73 8.15 30.03
C ALA A 729 58.26 8.85 31.31
N LEU A 730 56.91 8.98 31.50
CA LEU A 730 56.34 9.54 32.73
C LEU A 730 56.63 8.63 33.95
N ILE A 731 56.43 7.31 33.78
CA ILE A 731 56.77 6.35 34.85
C ILE A 731 58.25 6.39 35.15
N TRP A 732 59.10 6.51 34.12
CA TRP A 732 60.55 6.63 34.31
C TRP A 732 60.92 7.94 35.03
N LEU A 733 60.27 9.07 34.65
CA LEU A 733 60.44 10.35 35.33
C LEU A 733 59.90 10.28 36.77
N LEU A 734 58.70 9.70 36.97
CA LEU A 734 58.12 9.48 38.29
C LEU A 734 58.95 8.53 39.12
N MET A 735 59.45 7.41 38.56
CA MET A 735 60.39 6.52 39.26
C MET A 735 61.69 7.22 39.59
N SER A 736 62.23 8.02 38.65
CA SER A 736 63.44 8.78 38.93
C SER A 736 63.19 9.88 40.00
N TYR A 737 61.99 10.48 39.98
CA TYR A 737 61.54 11.44 40.99
C TYR A 737 61.20 10.69 42.31
N TRP A 738 60.51 9.55 42.23
CA TRP A 738 60.22 8.72 43.38
C TRP A 738 61.49 8.09 44.04
N ILE A 739 62.43 7.69 43.21
CA ILE A 739 63.76 7.28 43.73
C ILE A 739 64.44 8.42 44.46
N LYS A 740 64.24 9.65 44.02
CA LYS A 740 64.69 10.85 44.73
C LYS A 740 63.84 11.15 45.97
N ILE A 741 62.51 10.85 45.96
CA ILE A 741 61.60 11.05 47.08
C ILE A 741 61.63 9.90 48.07
N ILE A 742 61.72 8.61 47.62
CA ILE A 742 61.87 7.43 48.52
C ILE A 742 63.13 7.55 49.36
N LYS A 743 64.12 8.25 48.86
CA LYS A 743 65.24 8.60 49.72
C LYS A 743 64.91 9.70 50.76
N ARG A 744 63.69 10.26 50.66
CA ARG A 744 63.27 11.37 51.57
C ARG A 744 62.00 11.11 52.38
N ARG A 745 61.21 10.05 52.09
CA ARG A 745 59.93 9.82 52.82
C ARG A 745 59.59 8.36 52.93
N GLU A 746 60.21 7.69 53.78
CA GLU A 746 59.74 6.43 54.37
C GLU A 746 58.94 6.79 55.63
N SER A 747 57.83 7.41 55.44
CA SER A 747 56.74 7.46 56.42
C SER A 747 55.60 8.36 55.93
N GLU A 748 54.45 7.85 56.04
CA GLU A 748 53.11 8.43 55.93
C GLU A 748 52.29 8.16 54.65
N LYS A 749 51.30 7.40 54.93
CA LYS A 749 49.95 7.31 54.36
C LYS A 749 49.57 6.17 53.43
N SER A 750 49.00 5.17 54.05
CA SER A 750 48.04 4.23 53.45
C SER A 750 46.66 4.47 54.06
N GLU A 751 45.75 5.19 53.45
CA GLU A 751 44.33 5.09 53.90
C GLU A 751 43.25 5.76 53.05
N THR A 752 43.47 6.37 51.91
CA THR A 752 42.40 7.19 51.30
C THR A 752 41.83 6.72 49.96
N LEU A 753 42.28 5.61 49.42
CA LEU A 753 41.87 5.23 48.05
C LEU A 753 40.80 4.12 47.93
N ARG A 754 40.15 3.78 49.06
CA ARG A 754 39.18 2.68 48.99
C ARG A 754 37.71 3.08 48.85
N LYS A 755 37.39 4.37 48.81
CA LYS A 755 35.98 4.81 48.88
C LYS A 755 35.32 5.31 47.57
N ILE A 756 36.05 5.50 46.47
CA ILE A 756 35.49 6.10 45.25
C ILE A 756 35.02 5.05 44.23
N SER A 757 35.57 3.86 44.23
CA SER A 757 35.23 2.83 43.25
C SER A 757 33.90 2.09 43.48
N GLU A 758 33.31 2.24 44.68
CA GLU A 758 32.04 1.52 44.99
C GLU A 758 30.77 2.27 44.54
N LEU A 759 30.84 3.54 44.25
CA LEU A 759 29.65 4.34 43.95
C LEU A 759 29.21 4.35 42.47
N GLU A 760 30.13 4.12 41.50
CA GLU A 760 29.80 4.09 40.09
C GLU A 760 29.18 2.76 39.61
N GLN A 761 29.49 1.65 40.27
CA GLN A 761 28.90 0.35 39.93
C GLN A 761 27.45 0.15 40.36
N MET A 762 26.97 0.94 41.33
CA MET A 762 25.58 0.82 41.81
C MET A 762 24.53 1.45 40.88
N ALA A 763 24.91 2.45 40.08
CA ALA A 763 23.96 3.17 39.23
C ALA A 763 23.48 2.37 38.00
N LEU A 764 24.33 1.54 37.44
CA LEU A 764 24.02 0.72 36.24
C LEU A 764 23.23 -0.58 36.56
N LYS A 765 23.29 -1.08 37.77
CA LYS A 765 22.59 -2.32 38.16
C LYS A 765 21.11 -2.12 38.54
N SER A 766 20.64 -0.89 38.66
CA SER A 766 19.32 -0.62 39.25
C SER A 766 18.20 -0.46 38.23
N GLN A 767 18.47 -0.54 36.92
CA GLN A 767 17.47 -0.26 35.89
C GLN A 767 16.72 -1.49 35.36
N MET A 768 17.16 -2.69 35.64
CA MET A 768 16.36 -3.88 35.32
C MET A 768 15.80 -4.47 36.59
N ASN A 769 14.47 -4.65 36.63
CA ASN A 769 13.82 -5.29 37.77
C ASN A 769 14.20 -6.80 37.80
N PRO A 770 15.20 -7.20 38.61
CA PRO A 770 15.69 -8.58 38.57
C PRO A 770 14.59 -9.58 38.93
N HIS A 771 13.70 -9.20 39.81
CA HIS A 771 12.60 -10.02 40.29
C HIS A 771 11.57 -10.34 39.17
N PHE A 772 11.33 -9.42 38.23
CA PHE A 772 10.48 -9.70 37.06
C PHE A 772 11.14 -10.74 36.15
N ILE A 773 12.45 -10.58 35.90
CA ILE A 773 13.23 -11.51 35.08
C ILE A 773 13.22 -12.92 35.73
N PHE A 774 13.49 -13.01 37.05
CA PHE A 774 13.42 -14.27 37.75
C PHE A 774 12.04 -14.92 37.72
N ASN A 775 10.98 -14.13 37.83
CA ASN A 775 9.62 -14.63 37.76
C ASN A 775 9.25 -15.15 36.37
N CYS A 776 9.71 -14.48 35.33
CA CYS A 776 9.53 -14.95 33.94
C CYS A 776 10.35 -16.25 33.69
N LEU A 777 11.58 -16.34 34.22
CA LEU A 777 12.39 -17.54 34.13
C LEU A 777 11.75 -18.73 34.88
N ASN A 778 11.16 -18.48 36.04
CA ASN A 778 10.41 -19.50 36.77
C ASN A 778 9.16 -19.96 36.01
N SER A 779 8.48 -19.06 35.32
CA SER A 779 7.32 -19.44 34.47
C SER A 779 7.77 -20.26 33.26
N ILE A 780 8.89 -19.91 32.62
CA ILE A 780 9.50 -20.73 31.56
C ILE A 780 9.87 -22.13 32.11
N GLN A 781 10.44 -22.18 33.30
CA GLN A 781 10.79 -23.47 33.96
C GLN A 781 9.52 -24.31 34.22
N HIS A 782 8.41 -23.70 34.62
CA HIS A 782 7.12 -24.38 34.80
C HIS A 782 6.64 -25.00 33.50
N TYR A 783 6.57 -24.24 32.41
CA TYR A 783 6.18 -24.72 31.09
C TYR A 783 7.14 -25.84 30.58
N VAL A 784 8.42 -25.78 30.90
CA VAL A 784 9.41 -26.85 30.56
C VAL A 784 9.14 -28.15 31.35
N ILE A 785 8.80 -28.02 32.64
CA ILE A 785 8.45 -29.16 33.49
C ILE A 785 7.16 -29.83 32.99
N ASP A 786 6.20 -29.08 32.59
CA ASP A 786 4.92 -29.55 32.05
C ASP A 786 5.00 -30.07 30.59
N LYS A 787 6.20 -30.06 30.00
CA LYS A 787 6.49 -30.49 28.61
C LYS A 787 5.70 -29.76 27.56
N ASP A 788 5.22 -28.56 27.87
CA ASP A 788 4.50 -27.69 26.92
C ASP A 788 5.49 -26.87 26.07
N ILE A 789 6.03 -27.50 25.04
CA ILE A 789 7.04 -26.91 24.13
C ILE A 789 6.46 -25.70 23.40
N ILE A 790 5.17 -25.70 23.08
CA ILE A 790 4.49 -24.60 22.38
C ILE A 790 4.35 -23.40 23.32
N GLY A 791 3.96 -23.65 24.56
CA GLY A 791 3.87 -22.61 25.61
C GLY A 791 5.21 -21.98 25.91
N VAL A 792 6.29 -22.79 25.99
CA VAL A 792 7.67 -22.30 26.18
C VAL A 792 8.06 -21.32 25.05
N ASN A 793 7.89 -21.72 23.80
CA ASN A 793 8.33 -20.92 22.64
C ASN A 793 7.56 -19.59 22.54
N ASP A 794 6.27 -19.62 22.75
CA ASP A 794 5.45 -18.41 22.69
C ASP A 794 5.78 -17.46 23.86
N PHE A 795 5.98 -18.01 25.07
CA PHE A 795 6.35 -17.21 26.23
C PHE A 795 7.73 -16.57 26.05
N ILE A 796 8.73 -17.34 25.57
CA ILE A 796 10.09 -16.81 25.31
C ILE A 796 10.06 -15.74 24.22
N SER A 797 9.30 -15.95 23.16
CA SER A 797 9.19 -14.97 22.07
C SER A 797 8.64 -13.62 22.57
N LYS A 798 7.55 -13.65 23.34
CA LYS A 798 6.95 -12.46 23.94
C LYS A 798 7.86 -11.82 24.98
N PHE A 799 8.51 -12.61 25.80
CA PHE A 799 9.47 -12.12 26.78
C PHE A 799 10.67 -11.42 26.13
N SER A 800 11.23 -12.04 25.07
CA SER A 800 12.34 -11.45 24.31
C SER A 800 11.92 -10.15 23.62
N ARG A 801 10.70 -10.11 23.08
CA ARG A 801 10.10 -8.89 22.52
C ARG A 801 9.97 -7.80 23.59
N LEU A 802 9.45 -8.15 24.76
CA LEU A 802 9.27 -7.18 25.85
C LEU A 802 10.60 -6.61 26.33
N ILE A 803 11.63 -7.46 26.50
CA ILE A 803 12.98 -7.02 26.89
C ILE A 803 13.56 -6.06 25.85
N ARG A 804 13.43 -6.40 24.56
CA ARG A 804 13.89 -5.51 23.48
C ARG A 804 13.17 -4.17 23.49
N LEU A 805 11.84 -4.20 23.57
CA LEU A 805 11.04 -2.98 23.69
C LEU A 805 11.43 -2.15 24.93
N THR A 806 11.75 -2.81 26.04
CA THR A 806 12.22 -2.12 27.25
C THR A 806 13.54 -1.39 27.02
N LEU A 807 14.51 -2.07 26.39
CA LEU A 807 15.84 -1.50 26.12
C LEU A 807 15.74 -0.37 25.08
N ASP A 808 15.01 -0.60 24.01
CA ASP A 808 14.83 0.37 22.94
C ASP A 808 14.11 1.63 23.44
N ASN A 809 13.04 1.44 24.20
CA ASN A 809 12.26 2.56 24.74
C ASN A 809 13.00 3.31 25.86
N SER A 810 13.82 2.61 26.66
CA SER A 810 14.56 3.24 27.76
C SER A 810 15.64 4.24 27.30
N SER A 811 16.14 4.06 26.08
CA SER A 811 17.18 4.90 25.48
C SER A 811 16.63 6.13 24.72
N LYS A 812 15.33 6.19 24.47
CA LYS A 812 14.66 7.28 23.73
C LYS A 812 14.21 8.39 24.69
N THR A 813 14.21 9.62 24.19
CA THR A 813 13.61 10.76 24.92
C THR A 813 12.09 10.70 24.89
N ASP A 814 11.52 10.34 23.73
CA ASP A 814 10.08 10.20 23.51
C ASP A 814 9.82 9.00 22.61
N ILE A 815 8.69 8.36 22.84
CA ILE A 815 8.19 7.24 22.02
C ILE A 815 6.77 7.53 21.55
N SER A 816 6.37 6.92 20.42
CA SER A 816 4.99 7.03 19.98
C SER A 816 4.04 6.35 20.96
N LEU A 817 2.84 6.85 21.03
CA LEU A 817 1.79 6.20 21.85
C LEU A 817 1.52 4.77 21.39
N ALA A 818 1.73 4.48 20.10
CA ALA A 818 1.66 3.14 19.54
C ALA A 818 2.73 2.21 20.14
N GLU A 819 3.97 2.68 20.27
CA GLU A 819 5.07 1.92 20.88
C GLU A 819 4.81 1.64 22.36
N GLU A 820 4.33 2.64 23.11
CA GLU A 820 3.99 2.45 24.53
C GLU A 820 2.82 1.46 24.69
N THR A 821 1.80 1.57 23.82
CA THR A 821 0.64 0.68 23.85
C THR A 821 1.02 -0.76 23.44
N ASP A 822 1.88 -0.94 22.46
CA ASP A 822 2.39 -2.24 22.05
C ASP A 822 3.21 -2.90 23.19
N TYR A 823 3.99 -2.09 23.89
CA TYR A 823 4.70 -2.54 25.08
C TYR A 823 3.73 -3.03 26.17
N ILE A 824 2.72 -2.22 26.50
CA ILE A 824 1.73 -2.54 27.53
C ILE A 824 0.97 -3.82 27.17
N LYS A 825 0.55 -3.93 25.92
CA LYS A 825 -0.14 -5.13 25.43
C LYS A 825 0.72 -6.36 25.59
N THR A 826 1.97 -6.28 25.15
CA THR A 826 2.94 -7.39 25.25
C THR A 826 3.18 -7.78 26.71
N TYR A 827 3.27 -6.79 27.59
CA TYR A 827 3.43 -7.02 29.04
C TYR A 827 2.19 -7.73 29.65
N LEU A 828 1.00 -7.23 29.35
CA LEU A 828 -0.25 -7.80 29.88
C LEU A 828 -0.49 -9.23 29.37
N GLU A 829 -0.18 -9.49 28.11
CA GLU A 829 -0.26 -10.85 27.56
C GLU A 829 0.71 -11.82 28.26
N LEU A 830 1.91 -11.36 28.62
CA LEU A 830 2.88 -12.15 29.37
C LEU A 830 2.42 -12.44 30.80
N GLU A 831 1.95 -11.42 31.50
CA GLU A 831 1.47 -11.57 32.89
C GLU A 831 0.18 -12.41 32.95
N GLN A 832 -0.72 -12.28 31.99
CA GLN A 832 -1.92 -13.11 31.90
C GLN A 832 -1.59 -14.60 31.79
N LYS A 833 -0.62 -14.91 30.94
CA LYS A 833 -0.12 -16.29 30.83
C LYS A 833 0.57 -16.77 32.09
N ARG A 834 1.32 -15.91 32.77
CA ARG A 834 2.00 -16.23 34.01
C ARG A 834 1.02 -16.55 35.15
N PHE A 835 -0.13 -15.93 35.13
CA PHE A 835 -1.16 -16.14 36.14
C PHE A 835 -2.30 -17.07 35.69
N GLU A 836 -2.04 -17.94 34.72
CA GLU A 836 -2.97 -18.98 34.25
C GLU A 836 -4.37 -18.42 33.86
N GLY A 837 -4.43 -17.20 33.33
CA GLY A 837 -5.67 -16.58 32.91
C GLY A 837 -6.53 -16.04 34.05
N LYS A 838 -6.02 -15.88 35.28
CA LYS A 838 -6.76 -15.34 36.44
C LYS A 838 -7.29 -13.93 36.23
N PHE A 839 -6.83 -13.24 35.20
CA PHE A 839 -7.40 -11.94 34.84
C PHE A 839 -7.52 -11.80 33.33
N SER A 840 -8.43 -10.98 32.91
CA SER A 840 -8.59 -10.52 31.54
C SER A 840 -8.15 -9.06 31.43
N PHE A 841 -7.75 -8.64 30.24
CA PHE A 841 -7.48 -7.24 29.99
C PHE A 841 -8.09 -6.76 28.68
N GLU A 842 -8.35 -5.49 28.62
CA GLU A 842 -8.92 -4.84 27.45
C GLU A 842 -8.22 -3.49 27.23
N ILE A 843 -7.79 -3.25 26.01
CA ILE A 843 -7.24 -1.96 25.62
C ILE A 843 -8.24 -1.29 24.68
N ILE A 844 -8.92 -0.28 25.17
CA ILE A 844 -10.00 0.41 24.43
C ILE A 844 -9.40 1.63 23.74
N GLN A 845 -9.61 1.69 22.43
CA GLN A 845 -9.08 2.71 21.55
C GLN A 845 -10.25 3.46 20.91
N GLU A 846 -10.41 4.72 21.22
CA GLU A 846 -11.49 5.54 20.66
C GLU A 846 -10.93 6.65 19.77
N GLY A 847 -10.94 6.44 18.44
CA GLY A 847 -10.82 7.50 17.43
C GLY A 847 -9.48 8.25 17.36
N ILE A 848 -8.36 7.61 17.73
CA ILE A 848 -7.03 8.25 17.79
C ILE A 848 -6.02 7.45 16.95
N ASN A 849 -5.25 8.16 16.12
CA ASN A 849 -4.08 7.56 15.48
C ASN A 849 -2.87 7.64 16.41
N TYR A 850 -2.46 6.54 16.99
CA TYR A 850 -1.41 6.44 18.01
C TYR A 850 0.00 6.83 17.52
N ASN A 851 0.22 6.86 16.22
CA ASN A 851 1.51 7.27 15.65
C ASN A 851 1.72 8.79 15.64
N ASP A 852 0.67 9.56 15.87
CA ASP A 852 0.74 11.01 15.83
C ASP A 852 1.09 11.64 17.20
N TYR A 853 1.10 10.85 18.27
CA TYR A 853 1.33 11.32 19.63
C TYR A 853 2.58 10.67 20.22
N PHE A 854 3.45 11.49 20.77
CA PHE A 854 4.72 11.07 21.36
C PHE A 854 4.74 11.43 22.85
N ILE A 855 5.01 10.44 23.67
CA ILE A 855 5.06 10.60 25.12
C ILE A 855 6.43 10.14 25.64
N PRO A 856 6.88 10.63 26.79
CA PRO A 856 8.08 10.09 27.41
C PRO A 856 7.93 8.59 27.67
N PRO A 857 8.98 7.79 27.41
CA PRO A 857 8.90 6.34 27.47
C PRO A 857 8.57 5.82 28.86
N MET A 858 7.84 4.72 28.92
CA MET A 858 7.54 3.97 30.14
C MET A 858 6.79 4.78 31.21
N ILE A 859 5.89 5.70 30.82
CA ILE A 859 5.04 6.42 31.76
C ILE A 859 3.83 5.60 32.19
N LEU A 860 3.19 4.90 31.23
CA LEU A 860 2.00 4.10 31.52
C LEU A 860 2.34 2.78 32.19
N GLN A 861 3.49 2.20 31.85
CA GLN A 861 3.96 0.90 32.29
C GLN A 861 3.86 0.68 33.82
N PRO A 862 4.39 1.54 34.71
CA PRO A 862 4.40 1.26 36.14
C PRO A 862 3.01 1.19 36.77
N PHE A 863 2.03 1.89 36.17
CA PHE A 863 0.63 1.81 36.64
C PHE A 863 -0.01 0.50 36.22
N VAL A 864 0.26 0.04 35.00
CA VAL A 864 -0.18 -1.27 34.51
C VAL A 864 0.46 -2.39 35.32
N GLU A 865 1.77 -2.28 35.63
CA GLU A 865 2.46 -3.23 36.52
C GLU A 865 1.81 -3.27 37.92
N ASN A 866 1.42 -2.12 38.47
CA ASN A 866 0.76 -2.05 39.77
C ASN A 866 -0.64 -2.66 39.72
N ALA A 867 -1.41 -2.40 38.66
CA ALA A 867 -2.74 -2.99 38.46
C ALA A 867 -2.67 -4.53 38.40
N VAL A 868 -1.64 -5.10 37.75
CA VAL A 868 -1.43 -6.55 37.75
C VAL A 868 -0.98 -7.04 39.12
N ARG A 869 0.11 -6.48 39.67
CA ARG A 869 0.80 -7.02 40.85
C ARG A 869 0.04 -6.75 42.17
N HIS A 870 -0.61 -5.63 42.26
CA HIS A 870 -1.23 -5.14 43.49
C HIS A 870 -2.74 -5.07 43.43
N GLY A 871 -3.30 -5.08 42.19
CA GLY A 871 -4.72 -5.10 41.91
C GLY A 871 -5.24 -6.54 41.76
N VAL A 872 -5.21 -7.05 40.56
CA VAL A 872 -5.94 -8.26 40.18
C VAL A 872 -5.30 -9.57 40.63
N ARG A 873 -3.98 -9.58 40.93
CA ARG A 873 -3.25 -10.79 41.35
C ARG A 873 -3.83 -11.46 42.59
N TYR A 874 -4.36 -10.67 43.53
CA TYR A 874 -4.86 -11.13 44.82
C TYR A 874 -6.36 -11.45 44.83
N ARG A 875 -7.02 -11.47 43.65
CA ARG A 875 -8.37 -11.96 43.52
C ARG A 875 -8.39 -13.49 43.42
N ASP A 876 -9.14 -14.11 44.32
CA ASP A 876 -9.25 -15.59 44.37
C ASP A 876 -10.38 -16.12 43.46
N ASP A 877 -11.27 -15.22 42.96
CA ASP A 877 -12.42 -15.60 42.15
C ASP A 877 -12.09 -15.77 40.63
N GLY A 878 -10.84 -15.51 40.20
CA GLY A 878 -10.41 -15.62 38.80
C GLY A 878 -11.05 -14.59 37.86
N GLN A 879 -11.78 -13.59 38.38
CA GLN A 879 -12.49 -12.57 37.57
C GLN A 879 -11.75 -11.22 37.56
N GLY A 880 -10.44 -11.23 37.68
CA GLY A 880 -9.65 -10.00 37.55
C GLY A 880 -9.84 -9.37 36.17
N LYS A 881 -10.01 -8.06 36.12
CA LYS A 881 -10.09 -7.31 34.85
C LYS A 881 -9.27 -6.03 34.93
N ILE A 882 -8.45 -5.81 33.90
CA ILE A 882 -7.71 -4.56 33.72
C ILE A 882 -8.18 -3.91 32.42
N ILE A 883 -8.57 -2.67 32.49
CA ILE A 883 -9.00 -1.88 31.32
C ILE A 883 -8.06 -0.71 31.17
N VAL A 884 -7.41 -0.64 30.01
CA VAL A 884 -6.62 0.52 29.61
C VAL A 884 -7.41 1.26 28.53
N LYS A 885 -7.93 2.42 28.88
CA LYS A 885 -8.72 3.24 27.96
C LYS A 885 -7.91 4.48 27.57
N ILE A 886 -7.80 4.72 26.29
CA ILE A 886 -7.12 5.89 25.75
C ILE A 886 -8.11 6.66 24.88
N ASN A 887 -8.38 7.89 25.30
CA ASN A 887 -9.24 8.81 24.58
C ASN A 887 -8.62 10.22 24.58
N LYS A 888 -9.17 11.13 23.84
CA LYS A 888 -8.75 12.53 23.85
C LYS A 888 -9.95 13.45 24.02
N ASP A 889 -9.73 14.55 24.69
CA ASP A 889 -10.61 15.71 24.65
C ASP A 889 -9.98 16.85 23.83
N VAL A 890 -10.41 18.08 24.05
CA VAL A 890 -9.93 19.25 23.31
C VAL A 890 -8.47 19.61 23.65
N GLU A 891 -8.04 19.39 24.90
CA GLU A 891 -6.74 19.85 25.42
C GLU A 891 -5.80 18.71 25.81
N TYR A 892 -6.34 17.54 26.15
CA TYR A 892 -5.56 16.44 26.71
C TYR A 892 -5.79 15.11 25.99
N LEU A 893 -4.74 14.34 25.86
CA LEU A 893 -4.81 12.91 25.68
C LEU A 893 -4.95 12.29 27.08
N ILE A 894 -6.00 11.51 27.29
CA ILE A 894 -6.35 10.94 28.58
C ILE A 894 -6.12 9.43 28.52
N CYS A 895 -5.22 8.95 29.37
CA CYS A 895 -4.98 7.52 29.55
C CYS A 895 -5.52 7.08 30.91
N SER A 896 -6.55 6.24 30.94
CA SER A 896 -7.09 5.64 32.17
C SER A 896 -6.69 4.16 32.24
N ILE A 897 -6.17 3.77 33.35
CA ILE A 897 -5.83 2.38 33.70
C ILE A 897 -6.68 2.01 34.92
N LYS A 898 -7.63 1.12 34.72
CA LYS A 898 -8.59 0.69 35.72
C LYS A 898 -8.44 -0.81 35.98
N ASP A 899 -8.30 -1.19 37.21
CA ASP A 899 -8.37 -2.57 37.68
C ASP A 899 -9.57 -2.78 38.61
N ASN A 900 -10.09 -3.99 38.63
CA ASN A 900 -11.09 -4.43 39.58
C ASN A 900 -10.48 -5.25 40.72
N GLY A 901 -9.27 -4.95 41.09
CA GLY A 901 -8.50 -5.68 42.10
C GLY A 901 -8.98 -5.40 43.52
N ILE A 902 -8.19 -5.82 44.51
CA ILE A 902 -8.51 -5.69 45.93
C ILE A 902 -8.38 -4.26 46.49
N GLY A 903 -8.03 -3.29 45.67
CA GLY A 903 -7.82 -1.88 46.07
C GLY A 903 -6.56 -1.63 46.88
N ARG A 904 -6.16 -0.38 46.98
CA ARG A 904 -4.88 0.02 47.56
C ARG A 904 -4.81 -0.16 49.06
N LYS A 905 -5.94 -0.08 49.73
CA LYS A 905 -6.04 -0.20 51.19
C LYS A 905 -5.75 -1.62 51.66
N LEU A 906 -6.45 -2.60 51.09
CA LEU A 906 -6.23 -4.01 51.37
C LEU A 906 -4.87 -4.49 50.85
N SER A 907 -4.42 -4.01 49.69
CA SER A 907 -3.11 -4.34 49.17
C SER A 907 -1.96 -3.90 50.07
N ARG A 908 -2.10 -2.80 50.85
CA ARG A 908 -1.11 -2.38 51.86
C ARG A 908 -1.12 -3.29 53.08
N GLU A 909 -2.28 -3.79 53.49
CA GLU A 909 -2.42 -4.73 54.63
C GLU A 909 -1.79 -6.10 54.28
N TYR A 910 -1.97 -6.57 53.07
CA TYR A 910 -1.30 -7.79 52.56
C TYR A 910 0.22 -7.64 52.54
N LYS A 911 0.74 -6.42 52.19
CA LYS A 911 2.19 -6.13 52.21
C LYS A 911 2.79 -6.17 53.62
N SER A 912 2.06 -5.78 54.66
CA SER A 912 2.54 -5.77 56.04
C SER A 912 2.74 -7.17 56.66
N LYS A 913 2.14 -8.19 56.01
CA LYS A 913 2.20 -9.59 56.47
C LYS A 913 3.29 -10.42 55.75
N THR A 914 4.01 -9.88 54.78
CA THR A 914 5.05 -10.59 54.02
C THR A 914 6.40 -9.92 54.25
N PRO A 915 7.45 -10.61 54.72
CA PRO A 915 8.74 -9.98 55.07
C PRO A 915 9.66 -9.87 53.87
N VAL A 916 9.34 -9.10 52.86
CA VAL A 916 10.31 -8.65 51.83
C VAL A 916 9.93 -7.27 51.36
N GLU A 917 10.62 -6.30 51.91
CA GLU A 917 10.57 -4.89 51.48
C GLU A 917 11.25 -4.74 50.10
N TYR A 918 10.48 -4.51 49.05
CA TYR A 918 10.97 -3.89 47.82
C TYR A 918 10.11 -2.66 47.54
N GLN A 919 10.60 -1.50 47.95
CA GLN A 919 9.99 -0.22 47.53
C GLN A 919 10.01 -0.17 46.00
N SER A 920 8.87 0.20 45.43
CA SER A 920 8.70 0.28 43.97
C SER A 920 9.53 1.45 43.40
N LYS A 921 10.78 1.19 43.05
CA LYS A 921 11.65 2.14 42.32
C LYS A 921 11.02 2.62 41.00
N GLY A 922 10.04 1.91 40.43
CA GLY A 922 9.34 2.26 39.21
C GLY A 922 8.53 3.54 39.33
N MET A 923 7.79 3.72 40.40
CA MET A 923 7.00 4.93 40.66
C MET A 923 7.84 6.18 40.88
N GLU A 924 9.02 6.03 41.51
CA GLU A 924 9.98 7.13 41.70
C GLU A 924 10.59 7.57 40.37
N LEU A 925 10.94 6.63 39.50
CA LEU A 925 11.46 6.92 38.15
C LEU A 925 10.40 7.59 37.27
N THR A 926 9.16 7.17 37.32
CA THR A 926 8.05 7.79 36.59
C THR A 926 7.80 9.20 37.10
N SER A 927 7.81 9.41 38.43
CA SER A 927 7.67 10.75 39.02
C SER A 927 8.80 11.69 38.57
N ARG A 928 10.04 11.18 38.48
CA ARG A 928 11.19 11.96 37.97
C ARG A 928 11.06 12.30 36.50
N ARG A 929 10.62 11.35 35.64
CA ARG A 929 10.39 11.59 34.20
C ARG A 929 9.29 12.63 33.96
N ILE A 930 8.20 12.53 34.69
CA ILE A 930 7.12 13.49 34.62
C ILE A 930 7.60 14.87 35.12
N ALA A 931 8.38 14.90 36.18
CA ALA A 931 8.98 16.15 36.66
C ALA A 931 9.92 16.78 35.61
N MET A 932 10.74 15.97 34.95
CA MET A 932 11.61 16.44 33.85
C MET A 932 10.80 16.97 32.67
N PHE A 933 9.75 16.24 32.25
CA PHE A 933 8.84 16.73 31.22
C PHE A 933 8.19 18.04 31.64
N ASN A 934 7.67 18.11 32.88
CA ASN A 934 7.00 19.28 33.42
C ASN A 934 7.95 20.48 33.65
N MET A 935 9.26 20.25 33.73
CA MET A 935 10.28 21.32 33.74
C MET A 935 10.61 21.83 32.34
N ALA A 936 10.55 20.94 31.33
CA ALA A 936 10.91 21.27 29.96
C ALA A 936 9.78 21.91 29.14
N HIS A 937 8.49 21.73 29.56
CA HIS A 937 7.32 22.10 28.78
C HIS A 937 6.41 23.06 29.57
N ALA A 938 5.68 23.90 28.84
CA ALA A 938 4.79 24.91 29.42
C ALA A 938 3.55 24.28 30.05
N SER A 939 3.00 23.23 29.42
CA SER A 939 1.85 22.50 29.91
C SER A 939 2.31 21.18 30.56
N LYS A 940 1.65 20.79 31.65
CA LYS A 940 2.13 19.75 32.57
C LYS A 940 1.34 18.45 32.44
N ILE A 941 2.04 17.33 32.48
CA ILE A 941 1.42 16.02 32.69
C ILE A 941 0.91 15.96 34.11
N SER A 942 -0.34 15.52 34.32
CA SER A 942 -0.97 15.33 35.62
C SER A 942 -1.47 13.91 35.78
N ILE A 943 -1.49 13.45 37.04
CA ILE A 943 -1.95 12.11 37.41
C ILE A 943 -2.91 12.21 38.58
N ARG A 944 -3.99 11.42 38.49
CA ARG A 944 -4.93 11.20 39.60
C ARG A 944 -5.10 9.71 39.80
N ILE A 945 -5.13 9.30 41.04
CA ILE A 945 -5.37 7.90 41.39
C ILE A 945 -6.65 7.87 42.25
N ASN A 946 -7.67 7.17 41.76
CA ASN A 946 -8.96 7.01 42.39
C ASN A 946 -9.04 5.58 42.93
N ASP A 947 -9.34 5.44 44.19
CA ASP A 947 -9.73 4.15 44.77
C ASP A 947 -11.23 3.95 44.49
N LEU A 948 -11.57 2.81 43.94
CA LEU A 948 -12.95 2.46 43.58
C LEU A 948 -13.56 1.65 44.76
N GLU A 949 -14.69 2.12 45.24
CA GLU A 949 -15.39 1.52 46.38
C GLU A 949 -16.87 1.32 46.01
N ASP A 950 -17.54 0.34 46.65
CA ASP A 950 -18.98 0.16 46.54
C ASP A 950 -19.73 1.07 47.51
N GLU A 951 -21.06 0.95 47.55
CA GLU A 951 -21.92 1.72 48.47
C GLU A 951 -21.65 1.45 49.98
N ASN A 952 -20.93 0.38 50.30
CA ASN A 952 -20.55 -0.02 51.66
C ASN A 952 -19.08 0.32 51.99
N HIS A 953 -18.37 1.09 51.09
CA HIS A 953 -16.94 1.42 51.19
C HIS A 953 -16.01 0.20 51.05
N GLU A 954 -16.49 -0.92 50.49
CA GLU A 954 -15.63 -2.03 50.16
C GLU A 954 -14.86 -1.75 48.87
N PRO A 955 -13.58 -2.10 48.77
CA PRO A 955 -12.74 -1.75 47.64
C PRO A 955 -13.12 -2.57 46.42
N LEU A 956 -13.44 -1.90 45.32
CA LEU A 956 -13.75 -2.47 43.99
C LEU A 956 -12.58 -2.39 43.00
N GLY A 957 -11.43 -1.86 43.41
CA GLY A 957 -10.26 -1.71 42.55
C GLY A 957 -9.63 -0.33 42.58
N THR A 958 -8.83 -0.06 41.56
CA THR A 958 -8.15 1.24 41.43
C THR A 958 -8.26 1.76 40.02
N GLU A 959 -8.40 3.05 39.84
CA GLU A 959 -8.32 3.72 38.56
C GLU A 959 -7.25 4.82 38.62
N VAL A 960 -6.31 4.75 37.64
CA VAL A 960 -5.29 5.77 37.47
C VAL A 960 -5.56 6.51 36.16
N ILE A 961 -5.69 7.82 36.24
CA ILE A 961 -5.95 8.68 35.10
C ILE A 961 -4.75 9.60 34.90
N ILE A 962 -4.23 9.63 33.69
CA ILE A 962 -3.07 10.44 33.31
C ILE A 962 -3.49 11.35 32.16
N TRP A 963 -3.26 12.65 32.34
CA TRP A 963 -3.51 13.65 31.31
C TRP A 963 -2.22 14.13 30.70
N PHE A 964 -2.11 13.97 29.39
CA PHE A 964 -1.01 14.48 28.58
C PHE A 964 -1.50 15.66 27.77
N PRO A 965 -0.85 16.84 27.84
CA PRO A 965 -1.27 17.99 27.07
C PRO A 965 -0.98 17.80 25.58
N LEU A 966 -2.02 17.91 24.75
CA LEU A 966 -1.97 17.62 23.31
C LEU A 966 -0.99 18.52 22.55
N ASN A 967 -0.84 19.76 22.95
CA ASN A 967 0.07 20.72 22.36
C ASN A 967 1.57 20.35 22.53
N GLU A 968 1.89 19.54 23.55
CA GLU A 968 3.27 19.14 23.84
C GLU A 968 3.63 17.75 23.30
N ILE A 969 2.64 16.89 23.09
CA ILE A 969 2.86 15.47 22.71
C ILE A 969 2.55 15.18 21.24
N ARG A 970 1.95 16.14 20.51
CA ARG A 970 1.67 15.98 19.09
C ARG A 970 2.86 16.50 18.27
N LYS A 971 3.62 15.61 17.65
CA LYS A 971 4.64 16.01 16.66
C LYS A 971 3.93 16.29 15.33
N PHE A 972 3.81 17.57 14.98
CA PHE A 972 3.47 17.93 13.60
C PHE A 972 4.60 17.44 12.70
N LYS A 973 4.26 16.68 11.66
CA LYS A 973 5.18 16.48 10.55
C LYS A 973 5.48 17.88 10.01
N THR A 974 6.66 18.41 10.34
CA THR A 974 7.17 19.57 9.65
C THR A 974 7.39 19.09 8.21
N VAL A 975 6.52 19.52 7.32
CA VAL A 975 6.75 19.40 5.87
C VAL A 975 7.88 20.39 5.59
N ILE A 976 9.09 19.86 5.50
CA ILE A 976 10.23 20.59 4.93
C ILE A 976 10.33 20.22 3.46
#